data_7e2fbb8a1e54ff8ce9263efdcc53f53f
#
_entry.id   7e2fbb8a1e54ff8ce9263efdcc53f53f
#
_cell.length_a   1.000
_cell.length_b   1.000
_cell.length_c   1.000
_cell.angle_alpha   90.00
_cell.angle_beta   90.00
_cell.angle_gamma   90.00
#
_symmetry.space_group_name_H-M   'P 1'
#
loop_
_entity.id
_entity.type
_entity.pdbx_description
1 polymer ?
#
loop_
_entity_poly.entity_id
_entity_poly.type
_entity_poly.pdbx_seq_one_letter_code
_entity_poly.pdbx_strand_id
1 'polypeptide(L)'
;MQQTPFHAYYTARMLDSAIQDNDFAPVFASSGIEIYPFQIAAASFALHSNQKGAILCDEAGMGKSHEAMLVMVQKWLEGCRKILLCIPNADLLNQWLELLNEYYTVPFVSIVNTNDWNNNGKTFEQDGIVITTYDFACEHFDEAQAVDWELTVFEEANVLSGVYLPDNKQAKSLKNISKNSFKLLLTGTPIEKNIMDLYGLVWFIDETVLPNEQDFLKRYLRRPENYPELSAKVSKFCFRTLRSQARSYAKITDRVLLTYEYTLTSAEQDLYNKLYNYINKPNKIAFPEMDSYDLALRILGLQSSSTVAILQTVKGIIKRLQNNSNAIEELNEWQEIKHLCESIETDSKLIALRKILDNVFSANKKLGSSKKAVVFTESVETQKMLYEALNENYGVVVYNGSKSFDAIKQFKEQAEILISTDNGAKGFNLQDAAVVIHYDLPYNTLKIEQRIDRCHRLGQQNDVLSIAFIDKNNFSDVRKLELVNKRVLVTDGVFGVSDNIIGGFTDNLDIGLREVLSTLRSKTQIEKDYQETLSHKETVNRQALSSAEDMLFTTFTKEIANKMQLTPKYISDKAESLNADLWSIVKYFFEQYNQNHTECYFIIDEEAKTVTASNYEKLPTLFYYWDGSRNKKYTSLKSYGMSPNFKPHYGRITLSSIIGRGIIHEIECPDDGVLSVRSNVAPCSVALYNVIRP
;
A
#
# COMPACT_ATOMS: atom_id res chain seq x y z
N MET A 1 30.16 -3.24 34.30
CA MET A 1 31.39 -2.43 34.20
C MET A 1 30.98 -0.98 34.03
N GLN A 2 31.63 -0.07 34.73
CA GLN A 2 31.35 1.36 34.56
C GLN A 2 31.93 1.80 33.22
N GLN A 3 31.07 2.41 32.35
CA GLN A 3 31.47 2.81 31.04
C GLN A 3 32.40 4.04 31.12
N THR A 4 33.56 3.94 30.48
CA THR A 4 34.50 5.09 30.44
C THR A 4 34.21 5.96 29.21
N PRO A 5 34.65 7.22 29.15
CA PRO A 5 34.51 8.07 27.97
C PRO A 5 35.04 7.41 26.69
N PHE A 6 36.14 6.67 26.80
CA PHE A 6 36.71 5.92 25.66
C PHE A 6 35.74 4.81 25.16
N HIS A 7 35.17 4.02 26.09
CA HIS A 7 34.22 2.97 25.69
C HIS A 7 32.96 3.58 25.05
N ALA A 8 32.43 4.67 25.59
CA ALA A 8 31.28 5.35 25.02
C ALA A 8 31.57 5.88 23.61
N TYR A 9 32.71 6.55 23.42
CA TYR A 9 33.16 7.02 22.10
C TYR A 9 33.34 5.87 21.10
N TYR A 10 34.02 4.79 21.51
CA TYR A 10 34.24 3.63 20.66
C TYR A 10 32.90 2.99 20.26
N THR A 11 31.97 2.83 21.21
CA THR A 11 30.63 2.27 20.93
C THR A 11 29.85 3.18 19.98
N ALA A 12 29.88 4.50 20.16
CA ALA A 12 29.25 5.46 19.24
C ALA A 12 29.79 5.30 17.80
N ARG A 13 31.12 5.21 17.65
CA ARG A 13 31.77 4.98 16.34
C ARG A 13 31.41 3.64 15.73
N MET A 14 31.29 2.58 16.52
CA MET A 14 30.84 1.27 16.04
C MET A 14 29.39 1.30 15.57
N LEU A 15 28.51 2.01 16.28
CA LEU A 15 27.11 2.21 15.85
C LEU A 15 27.03 3.00 14.53
N ASP A 16 27.84 4.04 14.37
CA ASP A 16 27.89 4.84 13.15
C ASP A 16 28.46 4.03 11.97
N SER A 17 29.49 3.22 12.22
CA SER A 17 30.03 2.30 11.22
C SER A 17 29.05 1.22 10.79
N ALA A 18 28.26 0.66 11.72
CA ALA A 18 27.28 -0.38 11.42
C ALA A 18 26.18 0.09 10.44
N ILE A 19 25.92 1.40 10.39
CA ILE A 19 24.98 1.98 9.43
C ILE A 19 25.46 1.80 7.98
N GLN A 20 26.78 1.76 7.75
CA GLN A 20 27.38 1.64 6.43
C GLN A 20 27.44 0.18 5.92
N ASP A 21 27.13 -0.80 6.76
CA ASP A 21 27.24 -2.23 6.41
C ASP A 21 26.16 -2.71 5.41
N ASN A 22 25.11 -1.91 5.17
CA ASN A 22 24.01 -2.20 4.24
C ASN A 22 23.30 -3.55 4.50
N ASP A 23 23.29 -4.02 5.74
CA ASP A 23 22.66 -5.28 6.14
C ASP A 23 21.30 -5.13 6.81
N PHE A 24 20.72 -3.93 6.78
CA PHE A 24 19.45 -3.55 7.39
C PHE A 24 19.34 -3.72 8.92
N ALA A 25 20.37 -4.21 9.60
CA ALA A 25 20.31 -4.35 11.06
C ALA A 25 20.05 -3.01 11.78
N PRO A 26 20.64 -1.86 11.38
CA PRO A 26 20.28 -0.55 11.95
C PRO A 26 18.82 -0.15 11.70
N VAL A 27 18.25 -0.51 10.54
CA VAL A 27 16.84 -0.25 10.23
C VAL A 27 15.94 -1.08 11.12
N PHE A 28 16.24 -2.36 11.33
CA PHE A 28 15.51 -3.24 12.24
C PHE A 28 15.63 -2.78 13.70
N ALA A 29 16.81 -2.35 14.12
CA ALA A 29 17.02 -1.77 15.45
C ALA A 29 16.16 -0.50 15.66
N SER A 30 15.86 0.23 14.57
CA SER A 30 15.06 1.45 14.59
C SER A 30 13.56 1.23 14.41
N SER A 31 13.14 0.03 13.96
CA SER A 31 11.74 -0.31 13.73
C SER A 31 11.21 -1.27 14.78
N GLY A 32 9.91 -1.25 15.03
CA GLY A 32 9.24 -2.20 15.93
C GLY A 32 8.48 -3.29 15.18
N ILE A 33 8.81 -3.55 13.89
CA ILE A 33 8.02 -4.39 13.01
C ILE A 33 8.74 -5.68 12.63
N GLU A 34 7.97 -6.75 12.47
CA GLU A 34 8.45 -7.98 11.82
C GLU A 34 8.49 -7.78 10.29
N ILE A 35 9.64 -8.02 9.70
CA ILE A 35 9.88 -7.85 8.25
C ILE A 35 10.26 -9.20 7.65
N TYR A 36 9.70 -9.49 6.48
CA TYR A 36 9.87 -10.76 5.80
C TYR A 36 11.07 -10.76 4.84
N PRO A 37 11.69 -11.92 4.56
CA PRO A 37 12.87 -12.03 3.68
C PRO A 37 12.66 -11.42 2.29
N PHE A 38 11.48 -11.57 1.69
CA PHE A 38 11.19 -11.00 0.38
C PHE A 38 11.14 -9.46 0.40
N GLN A 39 10.68 -8.84 1.51
CA GLN A 39 10.68 -7.40 1.67
C GLN A 39 12.12 -6.84 1.80
N ILE A 40 12.99 -7.59 2.49
CA ILE A 40 14.41 -7.27 2.55
C ILE A 40 15.04 -7.37 1.17
N ALA A 41 14.71 -8.42 0.40
CA ALA A 41 15.21 -8.60 -0.96
C ALA A 41 14.74 -7.46 -1.89
N ALA A 42 13.47 -7.04 -1.80
CA ALA A 42 12.94 -5.90 -2.55
C ALA A 42 13.66 -4.59 -2.22
N ALA A 43 13.84 -4.29 -0.94
CA ALA A 43 14.55 -3.11 -0.49
C ALA A 43 16.04 -3.14 -0.90
N SER A 44 16.69 -4.30 -0.75
CA SER A 44 18.07 -4.51 -1.16
C SER A 44 18.26 -4.32 -2.67
N PHE A 45 17.32 -4.82 -3.49
CA PHE A 45 17.31 -4.59 -4.92
C PHE A 45 17.31 -3.09 -5.26
N ALA A 46 16.44 -2.31 -4.61
CA ALA A 46 16.35 -0.87 -4.83
C ALA A 46 17.64 -0.13 -4.40
N LEU A 47 18.19 -0.47 -3.22
CA LEU A 47 19.38 0.18 -2.67
C LEU A 47 20.65 -0.08 -3.49
N HIS A 48 20.77 -1.29 -4.08
CA HIS A 48 21.95 -1.68 -4.88
C HIS A 48 21.71 -1.50 -6.40
N SER A 49 20.61 -0.87 -6.80
CA SER A 49 20.36 -0.59 -8.20
C SER A 49 21.35 0.42 -8.78
N ASN A 50 22.02 0.03 -9.87
CA ASN A 50 22.86 0.93 -10.67
C ASN A 50 22.04 1.80 -11.63
N GLN A 51 20.70 1.74 -11.56
CA GLN A 51 19.80 2.52 -12.40
C GLN A 51 19.40 3.82 -11.71
N LYS A 52 18.75 4.74 -12.43
CA LYS A 52 18.22 6.00 -11.87
C LYS A 52 16.98 5.81 -10.98
N GLY A 53 16.56 4.58 -10.77
CA GLY A 53 15.43 4.22 -9.95
C GLY A 53 15.10 2.74 -10.02
N ALA A 54 14.09 2.34 -9.22
CA ALA A 54 13.59 0.97 -9.15
C ALA A 54 12.04 0.97 -9.07
N ILE A 55 11.43 -0.12 -9.51
CA ILE A 55 10.00 -0.39 -9.43
C ILE A 55 9.82 -1.59 -8.51
N LEU A 56 9.23 -1.37 -7.33
CA LEU A 56 8.81 -2.45 -6.44
C LEU A 56 7.38 -2.81 -6.81
N CYS A 57 7.22 -3.97 -7.42
CA CYS A 57 5.95 -4.42 -7.98
C CYS A 57 5.49 -5.78 -7.41
N ASP A 58 5.81 -6.06 -6.15
CA ASP A 58 5.27 -7.17 -5.40
C ASP A 58 3.74 -7.15 -5.42
N GLU A 59 3.12 -8.31 -5.38
CA GLU A 59 1.67 -8.40 -5.41
C GLU A 59 1.05 -7.51 -4.32
N ALA A 60 -0.14 -6.97 -4.59
CA ALA A 60 -0.80 -6.09 -3.65
C ALA A 60 -1.07 -6.83 -2.32
N GLY A 61 -0.97 -6.12 -1.20
CA GLY A 61 -1.08 -6.71 0.14
C GLY A 61 0.20 -7.39 0.67
N MET A 62 1.31 -7.42 -0.09
CA MET A 62 2.60 -7.96 0.33
C MET A 62 3.46 -7.00 1.16
N GLY A 63 3.03 -5.76 1.33
CA GLY A 63 3.70 -4.78 2.19
C GLY A 63 4.72 -3.89 1.48
N LYS A 64 4.49 -3.50 0.24
CA LYS A 64 5.35 -2.57 -0.52
C LYS A 64 5.68 -1.28 0.23
N SER A 65 4.74 -0.75 1.02
CA SER A 65 5.00 0.43 1.84
C SER A 65 6.09 0.17 2.91
N HIS A 66 6.17 -1.06 3.46
CA HIS A 66 7.26 -1.46 4.35
C HIS A 66 8.58 -1.60 3.59
N GLU A 67 8.57 -2.16 2.38
CA GLU A 67 9.77 -2.22 1.52
C GLU A 67 10.32 -0.83 1.23
N ALA A 68 9.44 0.12 0.89
CA ALA A 68 9.82 1.52 0.68
C ALA A 68 10.34 2.17 1.96
N MET A 69 9.74 1.87 3.13
CA MET A 69 10.25 2.36 4.41
C MET A 69 11.64 1.82 4.72
N LEU A 70 11.93 0.54 4.43
CA LEU A 70 13.29 0.02 4.57
C LEU A 70 14.30 0.83 3.76
N VAL A 71 13.96 1.17 2.51
CA VAL A 71 14.81 2.01 1.64
C VAL A 71 14.95 3.43 2.20
N MET A 72 13.84 4.07 2.58
CA MET A 72 13.86 5.45 3.09
C MET A 72 14.64 5.57 4.41
N VAL A 73 14.43 4.62 5.34
CA VAL A 73 15.13 4.62 6.64
C VAL A 73 16.62 4.34 6.45
N GLN A 74 16.98 3.39 5.58
CA GLN A 74 18.40 3.13 5.29
C GLN A 74 19.07 4.37 4.66
N LYS A 75 18.42 5.01 3.69
CA LYS A 75 18.94 6.26 3.09
C LYS A 75 19.06 7.39 4.10
N TRP A 76 18.08 7.54 4.99
CA TRP A 76 18.17 8.51 6.09
C TRP A 76 19.36 8.23 7.01
N LEU A 77 19.59 6.98 7.39
CA LEU A 77 20.75 6.58 8.20
C LEU A 77 22.06 6.86 7.48
N GLU A 78 22.11 6.64 6.16
CA GLU A 78 23.29 6.93 5.31
C GLU A 78 23.57 8.44 5.13
N GLY A 79 22.67 9.31 5.61
CA GLY A 79 22.85 10.77 5.55
C GLY A 79 21.98 11.50 4.52
N CYS A 80 21.11 10.80 3.79
CA CYS A 80 20.10 11.42 2.93
C CYS A 80 19.13 12.28 3.78
N ARG A 81 18.91 13.52 3.39
CA ARG A 81 18.08 14.47 4.16
C ARG A 81 16.82 14.90 3.41
N LYS A 82 16.81 14.81 2.09
CA LYS A 82 15.71 15.27 1.24
C LYS A 82 15.01 14.08 0.58
N ILE A 83 13.96 13.57 1.26
CA ILE A 83 13.16 12.44 0.79
C ILE A 83 11.75 12.94 0.50
N LEU A 84 11.29 12.78 -0.75
CA LEU A 84 9.93 13.11 -1.15
C LEU A 84 9.10 11.84 -1.30
N LEU A 85 7.97 11.76 -0.60
CA LEU A 85 6.97 10.72 -0.77
C LEU A 85 5.72 11.31 -1.41
N CYS A 86 5.48 10.95 -2.66
CA CYS A 86 4.29 11.35 -3.41
C CYS A 86 3.23 10.27 -3.36
N ILE A 87 2.01 10.62 -2.93
CA ILE A 87 0.84 9.76 -2.90
C ILE A 87 -0.21 10.26 -3.91
N PRO A 88 -1.01 9.37 -4.54
CA PRO A 88 -1.95 9.79 -5.58
C PRO A 88 -3.09 10.66 -5.04
N ASN A 89 -3.47 10.49 -3.79
CA ASN A 89 -4.52 11.27 -3.13
C ASN A 89 -4.36 11.26 -1.60
N ALA A 90 -5.07 12.13 -0.90
CA ALA A 90 -5.01 12.27 0.54
C ALA A 90 -5.58 11.06 1.31
N ASP A 91 -6.33 10.15 0.68
CA ASP A 91 -6.91 8.98 1.35
C ASP A 91 -5.82 8.00 1.82
N LEU A 92 -4.69 7.94 1.10
CA LEU A 92 -3.54 7.11 1.47
C LEU A 92 -2.67 7.73 2.58
N LEU A 93 -2.85 9.01 2.89
CA LEU A 93 -2.04 9.70 3.89
C LEU A 93 -2.10 9.01 5.25
N ASN A 94 -3.30 8.67 5.71
CA ASN A 94 -3.49 8.05 7.03
C ASN A 94 -2.73 6.72 7.16
N GLN A 95 -2.68 5.91 6.10
CA GLN A 95 -1.92 4.66 6.09
C GLN A 95 -0.42 4.92 6.27
N TRP A 96 0.13 5.93 5.59
CA TRP A 96 1.55 6.31 5.74
C TRP A 96 1.84 6.94 7.09
N LEU A 97 0.92 7.77 7.62
CA LEU A 97 1.06 8.35 8.95
C LEU A 97 1.01 7.28 10.06
N GLU A 98 0.11 6.28 9.96
CA GLU A 98 0.10 5.14 10.87
C GLU A 98 1.44 4.39 10.81
N LEU A 99 1.93 4.08 9.61
CA LEU A 99 3.19 3.38 9.42
C LEU A 99 4.37 4.12 10.05
N LEU A 100 4.50 5.41 9.77
CA LEU A 100 5.56 6.27 10.30
C LEU A 100 5.43 6.46 11.81
N ASN A 101 4.21 6.67 12.30
CA ASN A 101 3.96 6.92 13.72
C ASN A 101 4.08 5.67 14.59
N GLU A 102 3.79 4.49 14.08
CA GLU A 102 3.79 3.28 14.90
C GLU A 102 5.11 2.53 14.86
N TYR A 103 5.79 2.52 13.71
CA TYR A 103 6.91 1.61 13.49
C TYR A 103 8.26 2.29 13.28
N TYR A 104 8.29 3.50 12.73
CA TYR A 104 9.54 4.15 12.35
C TYR A 104 9.74 5.49 13.04
N THR A 105 10.99 5.93 13.16
CA THR A 105 11.36 7.15 13.92
C THR A 105 12.09 8.19 13.06
N VAL A 106 11.97 8.08 11.73
CA VAL A 106 12.50 9.09 10.80
C VAL A 106 11.62 10.33 10.85
N PRO A 107 12.19 11.54 10.90
CA PRO A 107 11.40 12.77 10.83
C PRO A 107 10.58 12.84 9.55
N PHE A 108 9.35 13.31 9.66
CA PHE A 108 8.48 13.50 8.51
C PHE A 108 7.56 14.70 8.68
N VAL A 109 7.07 15.21 7.56
CA VAL A 109 6.05 16.24 7.48
C VAL A 109 5.07 15.93 6.36
N SER A 110 3.78 16.15 6.59
CA SER A 110 2.76 16.06 5.54
C SER A 110 2.38 17.44 5.04
N ILE A 111 2.40 17.64 3.73
CA ILE A 111 2.03 18.87 3.05
C ILE A 111 1.10 18.50 1.89
N VAL A 112 -0.19 18.32 2.19
CA VAL A 112 -1.19 17.80 1.24
C VAL A 112 -2.33 18.77 0.96
N ASN A 113 -2.36 19.92 1.63
CA ASN A 113 -3.37 20.95 1.46
C ASN A 113 -2.85 22.34 1.81
N THR A 114 -3.60 23.37 1.48
CA THR A 114 -3.23 24.79 1.68
C THR A 114 -2.96 25.13 3.16
N ASN A 115 -3.64 24.47 4.11
CA ASN A 115 -3.39 24.72 5.53
C ASN A 115 -2.02 24.18 5.94
N ASP A 116 -1.69 22.96 5.53
CA ASP A 116 -0.38 22.34 5.79
C ASP A 116 0.74 23.19 5.17
N TRP A 117 0.52 23.64 3.93
CA TRP A 117 1.43 24.51 3.19
C TRP A 117 1.74 25.83 3.94
N ASN A 118 0.70 26.54 4.39
CA ASN A 118 0.86 27.77 5.13
C ASN A 118 1.57 27.56 6.47
N ASN A 119 1.27 26.47 7.17
CA ASN A 119 1.88 26.12 8.45
C ASN A 119 3.38 25.76 8.32
N ASN A 120 3.79 25.23 7.17
CA ASN A 120 5.17 24.87 6.87
C ASN A 120 5.97 26.01 6.18
N GLY A 121 5.48 27.24 6.27
CA GLY A 121 6.19 28.41 5.73
C GLY A 121 6.26 28.46 4.20
N LYS A 122 5.33 27.79 3.52
CA LYS A 122 5.22 27.70 2.06
C LYS A 122 6.48 27.14 1.38
N THR A 123 7.02 26.08 1.95
CA THR A 123 8.22 25.43 1.43
C THR A 123 8.17 23.93 1.61
N PHE A 124 8.83 23.18 0.70
CA PHE A 124 9.10 21.75 0.83
C PHE A 124 10.50 21.49 1.45
N GLU A 125 11.27 22.50 1.78
CA GLU A 125 12.63 22.41 2.33
C GLU A 125 12.63 21.92 3.79
N GLN A 126 12.17 20.70 4.05
CA GLN A 126 12.27 20.05 5.34
C GLN A 126 13.23 18.89 5.26
N ASP A 127 13.98 18.62 6.34
CA ASP A 127 14.78 17.41 6.46
C ASP A 127 13.90 16.24 6.90
N GLY A 128 14.12 15.08 6.30
CA GLY A 128 13.33 13.88 6.52
C GLY A 128 12.42 13.53 5.35
N ILE A 129 11.27 12.94 5.65
CA ILE A 129 10.30 12.52 4.65
C ILE A 129 9.24 13.61 4.51
N VAL A 130 9.17 14.24 3.34
CA VAL A 130 8.09 15.15 2.98
C VAL A 130 7.02 14.37 2.22
N ILE A 131 5.80 14.29 2.77
CA ILE A 131 4.67 13.58 2.18
C ILE A 131 3.77 14.60 1.49
N THR A 132 3.50 14.41 0.20
CA THR A 132 2.60 15.28 -0.56
C THR A 132 1.74 14.47 -1.54
N THR A 133 0.64 15.06 -2.03
CA THR A 133 -0.14 14.43 -3.10
C THR A 133 0.42 14.79 -4.48
N TYR A 134 0.12 13.97 -5.48
CA TYR A 134 0.50 14.24 -6.87
C TYR A 134 -0.01 15.62 -7.34
N ASP A 135 -1.28 15.91 -7.05
CA ASP A 135 -1.89 17.20 -7.43
C ASP A 135 -1.21 18.37 -6.72
N PHE A 136 -1.02 18.27 -5.39
CA PHE A 136 -0.44 19.35 -4.61
C PHE A 136 1.02 19.63 -5.00
N ALA A 137 1.81 18.59 -5.29
CA ALA A 137 3.17 18.77 -5.81
C ALA A 137 3.19 19.47 -7.18
N CYS A 138 2.18 19.20 -8.04
CA CYS A 138 2.06 19.84 -9.34
C CYS A 138 1.54 21.28 -9.23
N GLU A 139 0.64 21.57 -8.29
CA GLU A 139 0.15 22.94 -8.00
C GLU A 139 1.27 23.85 -7.49
N HIS A 140 2.23 23.30 -6.76
CA HIS A 140 3.41 23.99 -6.23
C HIS A 140 4.70 23.50 -6.91
N PHE A 141 4.65 23.42 -8.25
CA PHE A 141 5.72 22.84 -9.06
C PHE A 141 7.07 23.52 -8.86
N ASP A 142 7.11 24.86 -8.89
CA ASP A 142 8.35 25.62 -8.82
C ASP A 142 9.05 25.42 -7.47
N GLU A 143 8.30 25.41 -6.38
CA GLU A 143 8.82 25.20 -5.03
C GLU A 143 9.24 23.74 -4.81
N ALA A 144 8.48 22.78 -5.34
CA ALA A 144 8.84 21.36 -5.25
C ALA A 144 10.08 21.02 -6.08
N GLN A 145 10.24 21.64 -7.25
CA GLN A 145 11.40 21.43 -8.13
C GLN A 145 12.66 22.13 -7.61
N ALA A 146 12.52 23.21 -6.82
CA ALA A 146 13.64 23.92 -6.25
C ALA A 146 14.43 23.13 -5.21
N VAL A 147 13.81 22.10 -4.60
CA VAL A 147 14.47 21.22 -3.64
C VAL A 147 15.31 20.16 -4.37
N ASP A 148 16.55 19.99 -3.96
CA ASP A 148 17.43 18.94 -4.50
C ASP A 148 17.13 17.60 -3.82
N TRP A 149 16.08 16.93 -4.32
CA TRP A 149 15.64 15.65 -3.81
C TRP A 149 16.66 14.54 -4.06
N GLU A 150 17.05 13.82 -3.02
CA GLU A 150 17.98 12.69 -3.12
C GLU A 150 17.24 11.37 -3.40
N LEU A 151 16.05 11.21 -2.80
CA LEU A 151 15.16 10.07 -3.01
C LEU A 151 13.74 10.56 -3.23
N THR A 152 13.07 10.08 -4.27
CA THR A 152 11.65 10.29 -4.49
C THR A 152 10.91 8.97 -4.57
N VAL A 153 9.85 8.82 -3.78
CA VAL A 153 9.01 7.63 -3.70
C VAL A 153 7.63 7.95 -4.24
N PHE A 154 7.11 7.12 -5.13
CA PHE A 154 5.79 7.31 -5.75
C PHE A 154 4.90 6.11 -5.43
N GLU A 155 3.88 6.31 -4.61
CA GLU A 155 2.88 5.29 -4.25
C GLU A 155 1.81 5.16 -5.34
N GLU A 156 1.39 3.95 -5.67
CA GLU A 156 0.45 3.67 -6.78
C GLU A 156 0.93 4.28 -8.12
N ALA A 157 2.19 4.03 -8.43
CA ALA A 157 2.89 4.63 -9.57
C ALA A 157 2.33 4.27 -10.96
N ASN A 158 1.41 3.29 -11.04
CA ASN A 158 0.67 2.99 -12.28
C ASN A 158 -0.02 4.23 -12.87
N VAL A 159 -0.40 5.22 -12.06
CA VAL A 159 -0.95 6.52 -12.52
C VAL A 159 0.04 7.28 -13.40
N LEU A 160 1.35 7.07 -13.21
CA LEU A 160 2.42 7.73 -13.96
C LEU A 160 2.75 7.05 -15.30
N SER A 161 2.15 5.89 -15.59
CA SER A 161 2.44 5.09 -16.79
C SER A 161 2.24 5.82 -18.12
N GLY A 162 1.39 6.86 -18.14
CA GLY A 162 1.15 7.69 -19.31
C GLY A 162 2.10 8.86 -19.49
N VAL A 163 3.24 8.93 -18.79
CA VAL A 163 4.18 10.07 -18.80
C VAL A 163 4.72 10.44 -20.20
N TYR A 164 4.82 9.49 -21.10
CA TYR A 164 5.26 9.69 -22.50
C TYR A 164 4.21 10.38 -23.37
N LEU A 165 2.94 10.37 -22.96
CA LEU A 165 1.85 11.01 -23.69
C LEU A 165 1.96 12.54 -23.62
N PRO A 166 1.70 13.28 -24.74
CA PRO A 166 1.81 14.73 -24.77
C PRO A 166 0.97 15.45 -23.72
N ASP A 167 -0.24 14.99 -23.48
CA ASP A 167 -1.24 15.65 -22.64
C ASP A 167 -1.15 15.31 -21.15
N ASN A 168 -0.31 14.34 -20.76
CA ASN A 168 -0.15 13.99 -19.34
C ASN A 168 0.80 14.97 -18.62
N LYS A 169 0.28 16.15 -18.30
CA LYS A 169 1.03 17.21 -17.64
C LYS A 169 1.47 16.81 -16.23
N GLN A 170 0.61 16.13 -15.46
CA GLN A 170 0.89 15.72 -14.09
C GLN A 170 2.12 14.81 -14.01
N ALA A 171 2.13 13.70 -14.77
CA ALA A 171 3.26 12.78 -14.75
C ALA A 171 4.57 13.43 -15.22
N LYS A 172 4.51 14.35 -16.19
CA LYS A 172 5.67 15.13 -16.65
C LYS A 172 6.20 16.08 -15.59
N SER A 173 5.32 16.79 -14.88
CA SER A 173 5.72 17.67 -13.77
C SER A 173 6.41 16.86 -12.66
N LEU A 174 5.85 15.74 -12.25
CA LEU A 174 6.44 14.87 -11.22
C LEU A 174 7.80 14.29 -11.66
N LYS A 175 7.93 13.92 -12.95
CA LYS A 175 9.23 13.50 -13.51
C LYS A 175 10.27 14.62 -13.42
N ASN A 176 9.88 15.86 -13.67
CA ASN A 176 10.78 17.02 -13.60
C ASN A 176 11.16 17.34 -12.15
N ILE A 177 10.21 17.32 -11.20
CA ILE A 177 10.48 17.49 -9.77
C ILE A 177 11.53 16.45 -9.30
N SER A 178 11.40 15.21 -9.76
CA SER A 178 12.29 14.10 -9.38
C SER A 178 13.51 13.91 -10.30
N LYS A 179 13.86 14.90 -11.13
CA LYS A 179 14.84 14.73 -12.22
C LYS A 179 16.19 14.18 -11.74
N ASN A 180 16.71 14.68 -10.64
CA ASN A 180 18.05 14.35 -10.14
C ASN A 180 18.02 13.26 -9.06
N SER A 181 16.85 12.93 -8.51
CA SER A 181 16.71 11.95 -7.42
C SER A 181 16.73 10.51 -7.92
N PHE A 182 17.05 9.58 -7.02
CA PHE A 182 16.71 8.17 -7.20
C PHE A 182 15.18 8.00 -7.11
N LYS A 183 14.55 7.37 -8.10
CA LYS A 183 13.10 7.21 -8.19
C LYS A 183 12.69 5.82 -7.74
N LEU A 184 11.91 5.73 -6.68
CA LEU A 184 11.34 4.48 -6.20
C LEU A 184 9.85 4.46 -6.52
N LEU A 185 9.44 3.61 -7.45
CA LEU A 185 8.05 3.46 -7.88
C LEU A 185 7.42 2.25 -7.20
N LEU A 186 6.27 2.44 -6.55
CA LEU A 186 5.53 1.38 -5.87
C LEU A 186 4.23 1.11 -6.62
N THR A 187 4.04 -0.12 -7.09
CA THR A 187 2.79 -0.53 -7.73
C THR A 187 2.57 -2.03 -7.63
N GLY A 188 1.38 -2.48 -7.27
CA GLY A 188 1.01 -3.91 -7.35
C GLY A 188 0.70 -4.36 -8.78
N THR A 189 0.51 -3.40 -9.69
CA THR A 189 0.04 -3.63 -11.06
C THR A 189 0.82 -2.80 -12.06
N PRO A 190 2.06 -3.23 -12.39
CA PRO A 190 2.90 -2.53 -13.35
C PRO A 190 2.35 -2.55 -14.78
N ILE A 191 1.40 -3.45 -15.06
CA ILE A 191 0.63 -3.52 -16.30
C ILE A 191 -0.85 -3.52 -15.93
N GLU A 192 -1.57 -2.46 -16.29
CA GLU A 192 -3.00 -2.29 -16.04
C GLU A 192 -3.83 -2.52 -17.29
N LYS A 193 -3.51 -1.84 -18.39
CA LYS A 193 -4.25 -1.89 -19.66
C LYS A 193 -3.52 -2.72 -20.69
N ASN A 194 -2.25 -2.48 -20.85
CA ASN A 194 -1.40 -3.18 -21.81
C ASN A 194 0.09 -2.90 -21.46
N ILE A 195 0.98 -3.48 -22.27
CA ILE A 195 2.43 -3.40 -22.08
C ILE A 195 3.01 -1.97 -22.10
N MET A 196 2.25 -1.00 -22.66
CA MET A 196 2.66 0.41 -22.67
C MET A 196 2.66 1.03 -21.25
N ASP A 197 1.91 0.47 -20.31
CA ASP A 197 1.97 0.92 -18.92
C ASP A 197 3.37 0.69 -18.35
N LEU A 198 3.95 -0.49 -18.57
CA LEU A 198 5.32 -0.81 -18.18
C LEU A 198 6.35 0.05 -18.93
N TYR A 199 6.13 0.30 -20.22
CA TYR A 199 6.94 1.25 -21.00
C TYR A 199 7.00 2.62 -20.32
N GLY A 200 5.84 3.16 -19.97
CA GLY A 200 5.76 4.47 -19.33
C GLY A 200 6.43 4.53 -17.95
N LEU A 201 6.30 3.48 -17.13
CA LEU A 201 6.98 3.43 -15.82
C LEU A 201 8.50 3.41 -15.96
N VAL A 202 9.05 2.62 -16.88
CA VAL A 202 10.50 2.63 -17.15
C VAL A 202 10.94 3.97 -17.74
N TRP A 203 10.14 4.55 -18.66
CA TRP A 203 10.40 5.86 -19.25
C TRP A 203 10.37 6.99 -18.19
N PHE A 204 9.52 6.87 -17.17
CA PHE A 204 9.50 7.82 -16.04
C PHE A 204 10.83 7.81 -15.27
N ILE A 205 11.42 6.63 -15.07
CA ILE A 205 12.72 6.50 -14.43
C ILE A 205 13.84 6.99 -15.35
N ASP A 206 13.92 6.43 -16.55
CA ASP A 206 14.93 6.75 -17.55
C ASP A 206 14.39 6.54 -18.98
N GLU A 207 14.23 7.61 -19.72
CA GLU A 207 13.70 7.62 -21.09
C GLU A 207 14.65 7.00 -22.13
N THR A 208 15.90 6.74 -21.76
CA THR A 208 16.92 6.24 -22.69
C THR A 208 17.02 4.72 -22.74
N VAL A 209 16.35 4.00 -21.85
CA VAL A 209 16.48 2.54 -21.66
C VAL A 209 15.71 1.73 -22.71
N LEU A 210 14.50 2.15 -23.00
CA LEU A 210 13.64 1.49 -23.97
C LEU A 210 13.66 2.24 -25.32
N PRO A 211 13.40 1.54 -26.44
CA PRO A 211 13.30 2.20 -27.73
C PRO A 211 12.14 3.23 -27.71
N ASN A 212 12.12 4.11 -28.72
CA ASN A 212 11.01 5.04 -28.84
C ASN A 212 9.64 4.33 -28.93
N GLU A 213 8.57 5.06 -28.63
CA GLU A 213 7.22 4.54 -28.54
C GLU A 213 6.80 3.70 -29.76
N GLN A 214 7.05 4.19 -30.97
CA GLN A 214 6.64 3.50 -32.21
C GLN A 214 7.37 2.17 -32.39
N ASP A 215 8.65 2.12 -32.11
CA ASP A 215 9.45 0.90 -32.24
C ASP A 215 9.13 -0.08 -31.12
N PHE A 216 8.84 0.41 -29.91
CA PHE A 216 8.38 -0.40 -28.79
C PHE A 216 7.03 -1.07 -29.13
N LEU A 217 6.06 -0.30 -29.63
CA LEU A 217 4.76 -0.81 -30.07
C LEU A 217 4.89 -1.89 -31.14
N LYS A 218 5.71 -1.65 -32.18
CA LYS A 218 5.95 -2.63 -33.25
C LYS A 218 6.56 -3.94 -32.74
N ARG A 219 7.45 -3.84 -31.74
CA ARG A 219 8.24 -4.98 -31.27
C ARG A 219 7.51 -5.82 -30.23
N TYR A 220 6.75 -5.20 -29.32
CA TYR A 220 6.20 -5.88 -28.14
C TYR A 220 4.67 -5.90 -28.10
N LEU A 221 3.95 -4.92 -28.67
CA LEU A 221 2.50 -4.90 -28.60
C LEU A 221 1.91 -6.07 -29.40
N ARG A 222 1.11 -6.92 -28.74
CA ARG A 222 0.50 -8.14 -29.33
C ARG A 222 1.52 -9.15 -29.90
N ARG A 223 2.76 -9.17 -29.37
CA ARG A 223 3.82 -10.09 -29.77
C ARG A 223 4.39 -10.80 -28.56
N PRO A 224 3.67 -11.80 -27.98
CA PRO A 224 4.11 -12.52 -26.80
C PRO A 224 5.46 -13.21 -26.95
N GLU A 225 5.83 -13.57 -28.16
CA GLU A 225 7.14 -14.17 -28.49
C GLU A 225 8.34 -13.30 -28.10
N ASN A 226 8.14 -11.97 -28.01
CA ASN A 226 9.18 -11.01 -27.63
C ASN A 226 9.17 -10.64 -26.13
N TYR A 227 8.22 -11.16 -25.34
CA TYR A 227 8.13 -10.85 -23.91
C TYR A 227 9.33 -11.32 -23.09
N PRO A 228 9.99 -12.46 -23.38
CA PRO A 228 11.22 -12.83 -22.67
C PRO A 228 12.36 -11.80 -22.81
N GLU A 229 12.50 -11.21 -24.00
CA GLU A 229 13.49 -10.15 -24.23
C GLU A 229 13.14 -8.88 -23.43
N LEU A 230 11.86 -8.50 -23.44
CA LEU A 230 11.41 -7.36 -22.65
C LEU A 230 11.60 -7.59 -21.16
N SER A 231 11.24 -8.78 -20.67
CA SER A 231 11.43 -9.18 -19.27
C SER A 231 12.90 -9.05 -18.86
N ALA A 232 13.84 -9.51 -19.67
CA ALA A 232 15.27 -9.36 -19.41
C ALA A 232 15.75 -7.90 -19.33
N LYS A 233 15.13 -6.99 -20.08
CA LYS A 233 15.44 -5.55 -20.03
C LYS A 233 14.87 -4.90 -18.78
N VAL A 234 13.60 -5.20 -18.43
CA VAL A 234 12.91 -4.56 -17.32
C VAL A 234 13.26 -5.15 -15.97
N SER A 235 13.80 -6.38 -15.91
CA SER A 235 14.26 -7.02 -14.66
C SER A 235 15.32 -6.21 -13.91
N LYS A 236 16.04 -5.32 -14.60
CA LYS A 236 16.99 -4.39 -13.96
C LYS A 236 16.33 -3.26 -13.19
N PHE A 237 15.04 -3.01 -13.45
CA PHE A 237 14.25 -1.95 -12.85
C PHE A 237 13.15 -2.49 -11.94
N CYS A 238 12.63 -3.69 -12.21
CA CYS A 238 11.45 -4.23 -11.56
C CYS A 238 11.84 -5.40 -10.64
N PHE A 239 11.40 -5.31 -9.40
CA PHE A 239 11.41 -6.42 -8.45
C PHE A 239 9.96 -6.85 -8.18
N ARG A 240 9.67 -8.15 -8.29
CA ARG A 240 8.34 -8.70 -8.08
C ARG A 240 8.40 -10.04 -7.36
N THR A 241 7.73 -10.11 -6.22
CA THR A 241 7.47 -11.36 -5.50
C THR A 241 6.00 -11.75 -5.66
N LEU A 242 5.75 -13.02 -5.93
CA LEU A 242 4.41 -13.60 -5.93
C LEU A 242 4.06 -14.13 -4.55
N ARG A 243 2.78 -14.11 -4.17
CA ARG A 243 2.30 -14.68 -2.91
C ARG A 243 2.65 -16.17 -2.78
N SER A 244 2.57 -16.92 -3.88
CA SER A 244 2.97 -18.33 -3.94
C SER A 244 4.42 -18.55 -3.50
N GLN A 245 5.34 -17.67 -3.87
CA GLN A 245 6.74 -17.68 -3.46
C GLN A 245 6.91 -17.31 -1.99
N ALA A 246 6.17 -16.29 -1.53
CA ALA A 246 6.26 -15.79 -0.16
C ALA A 246 5.66 -16.73 0.91
N ARG A 247 4.82 -17.71 0.54
CA ARG A 247 4.27 -18.73 1.46
C ARG A 247 5.33 -19.51 2.24
N SER A 248 6.51 -19.65 1.67
CA SER A 248 7.62 -20.31 2.36
C SER A 248 8.19 -19.50 3.53
N TYR A 249 7.89 -18.22 3.63
CA TYR A 249 8.45 -17.29 4.62
C TYR A 249 7.42 -16.62 5.52
N ALA A 250 6.18 -16.56 5.08
CA ALA A 250 5.10 -15.89 5.79
C ALA A 250 3.84 -16.76 5.81
N LYS A 251 3.05 -16.61 6.88
CA LYS A 251 1.72 -17.20 6.96
C LYS A 251 0.79 -16.46 6.02
N ILE A 252 0.66 -16.94 4.79
CA ILE A 252 -0.21 -16.37 3.78
C ILE A 252 -1.44 -17.24 3.60
N THR A 253 -2.61 -16.64 3.78
CA THR A 253 -3.90 -17.27 3.54
C THR A 253 -4.18 -17.40 2.05
N ASP A 254 -5.09 -18.29 1.68
CA ASP A 254 -5.50 -18.45 0.30
C ASP A 254 -6.63 -17.49 -0.07
N ARG A 255 -6.73 -17.22 -1.36
CA ARG A 255 -7.81 -16.50 -1.99
C ARG A 255 -8.67 -17.49 -2.77
N VAL A 256 -9.90 -17.65 -2.35
CA VAL A 256 -10.88 -18.50 -3.01
C VAL A 256 -11.85 -17.62 -3.78
N LEU A 257 -11.97 -17.88 -5.08
CA LEU A 257 -12.73 -17.03 -6.00
C LEU A 257 -13.97 -17.77 -6.48
N LEU A 258 -15.12 -17.09 -6.44
CA LEU A 258 -16.39 -17.59 -6.93
C LEU A 258 -17.03 -16.55 -7.84
N THR A 259 -17.37 -16.92 -9.06
CA THR A 259 -18.21 -16.14 -9.96
C THR A 259 -19.62 -16.70 -9.94
N TYR A 260 -20.56 -15.91 -9.49
CA TYR A 260 -21.97 -16.32 -9.34
C TYR A 260 -22.83 -15.67 -10.43
N GLU A 261 -23.49 -16.52 -11.22
CA GLU A 261 -24.51 -16.09 -12.16
C GLU A 261 -25.89 -16.11 -11.51
N TYR A 262 -26.58 -14.98 -11.56
CA TYR A 262 -27.96 -14.87 -11.07
C TYR A 262 -28.92 -14.80 -12.27
N THR A 263 -30.16 -15.24 -12.02
CA THR A 263 -31.19 -15.28 -13.07
C THR A 263 -32.15 -14.10 -12.85
N LEU A 264 -32.35 -13.31 -13.89
CA LEU A 264 -33.31 -12.21 -13.89
C LEU A 264 -34.76 -12.73 -13.77
N THR A 265 -35.60 -11.97 -13.10
CA THR A 265 -37.06 -12.16 -13.19
C THR A 265 -37.58 -11.74 -14.57
N SER A 266 -38.81 -12.13 -14.92
CA SER A 266 -39.41 -11.70 -16.21
C SER A 266 -39.48 -10.18 -16.34
N ALA A 267 -39.81 -9.47 -15.25
CA ALA A 267 -39.90 -8.00 -15.25
C ALA A 267 -38.47 -7.36 -15.47
N GLU A 268 -37.45 -7.90 -14.85
CA GLU A 268 -36.06 -7.43 -15.06
C GLU A 268 -35.59 -7.72 -16.50
N GLN A 269 -36.00 -8.87 -17.06
CA GLN A 269 -35.67 -9.23 -18.44
C GLN A 269 -36.39 -8.32 -19.44
N ASP A 270 -37.65 -7.95 -19.20
CA ASP A 270 -38.38 -7.00 -20.02
C ASP A 270 -37.78 -5.62 -19.99
N LEU A 271 -37.34 -5.17 -18.81
CA LEU A 271 -36.56 -3.94 -18.66
C LEU A 271 -35.26 -3.97 -19.47
N TYR A 272 -34.49 -5.06 -19.36
CA TYR A 272 -33.25 -5.24 -20.13
C TYR A 272 -33.53 -5.15 -21.65
N ASN A 273 -34.52 -5.91 -22.15
CA ASN A 273 -34.88 -5.94 -23.56
C ASN A 273 -35.29 -4.55 -24.08
N LYS A 274 -36.06 -3.80 -23.28
CA LYS A 274 -36.49 -2.45 -23.64
C LYS A 274 -35.30 -1.49 -23.74
N LEU A 275 -34.38 -1.53 -22.75
CA LEU A 275 -33.16 -0.73 -22.76
C LEU A 275 -32.25 -1.10 -23.95
N TYR A 276 -32.06 -2.40 -24.20
CA TYR A 276 -31.26 -2.89 -25.31
C TYR A 276 -31.81 -2.43 -26.67
N ASN A 277 -33.14 -2.50 -26.86
CA ASN A 277 -33.79 -2.03 -28.09
C ASN A 277 -33.62 -0.52 -28.27
N TYR A 278 -33.75 0.27 -27.20
CA TYR A 278 -33.48 1.71 -27.25
C TYR A 278 -32.05 2.03 -27.67
N ILE A 279 -31.06 1.35 -27.08
CA ILE A 279 -29.65 1.55 -27.34
C ILE A 279 -29.29 1.31 -28.81
N ASN A 280 -29.97 0.37 -29.47
CA ASN A 280 -29.72 0.02 -30.89
C ASN A 280 -30.43 0.93 -31.89
N LYS A 281 -31.20 1.94 -31.46
CA LYS A 281 -31.81 2.91 -32.37
C LYS A 281 -30.75 3.76 -33.08
N PRO A 282 -30.97 4.10 -34.36
CA PRO A 282 -30.00 4.91 -35.11
C PRO A 282 -29.90 6.36 -34.64
N ASN A 283 -31.01 6.96 -34.19
CA ASN A 283 -31.07 8.35 -33.76
C ASN A 283 -31.61 8.41 -32.33
N LYS A 284 -30.86 9.04 -31.43
CA LYS A 284 -31.17 9.16 -30.00
C LYS A 284 -31.05 10.63 -29.56
N ILE A 285 -32.17 11.27 -29.30
CA ILE A 285 -32.18 12.69 -28.89
C ILE A 285 -31.58 12.87 -27.49
N ALA A 286 -31.78 11.90 -26.60
CA ALA A 286 -31.21 11.95 -25.26
C ALA A 286 -29.68 11.77 -25.26
N PHE A 287 -29.10 11.16 -26.31
CA PHE A 287 -27.66 10.85 -26.42
C PHE A 287 -27.14 11.09 -27.85
N PRO A 288 -27.15 12.35 -28.35
CA PRO A 288 -26.86 12.64 -29.76
C PRO A 288 -25.41 12.36 -30.17
N GLU A 289 -24.47 12.44 -29.25
CA GLU A 289 -23.03 12.30 -29.50
C GLU A 289 -22.45 10.95 -29.06
N MET A 290 -23.28 10.10 -28.40
CA MET A 290 -22.81 8.84 -27.84
C MET A 290 -23.10 7.68 -28.77
N ASP A 291 -22.06 6.90 -29.12
CA ASP A 291 -22.27 5.69 -29.90
C ASP A 291 -23.03 4.61 -29.11
N SER A 292 -23.56 3.61 -29.84
CA SER A 292 -24.37 2.57 -29.19
C SER A 292 -23.57 1.65 -28.28
N TYR A 293 -22.26 1.49 -28.54
CA TYR A 293 -21.40 0.66 -27.70
C TYR A 293 -21.14 1.29 -26.33
N ASP A 294 -20.74 2.56 -26.30
CA ASP A 294 -20.50 3.30 -25.04
C ASP A 294 -21.79 3.49 -24.25
N LEU A 295 -22.92 3.72 -24.95
CA LEU A 295 -24.22 3.81 -24.33
C LEU A 295 -24.63 2.48 -23.70
N ALA A 296 -24.38 1.33 -24.39
CA ALA A 296 -24.66 0.00 -23.85
C ALA A 296 -23.86 -0.25 -22.56
N LEU A 297 -22.57 0.03 -22.58
CA LEU A 297 -21.71 -0.12 -21.41
C LEU A 297 -22.26 0.66 -20.21
N ARG A 298 -22.69 1.91 -20.43
CA ARG A 298 -23.21 2.79 -19.38
C ARG A 298 -24.58 2.38 -18.88
N ILE A 299 -25.56 2.26 -19.78
CA ILE A 299 -26.97 2.03 -19.40
C ILE A 299 -27.17 0.61 -18.88
N LEU A 300 -26.66 -0.41 -19.58
CA LEU A 300 -26.77 -1.80 -19.13
C LEU A 300 -25.88 -2.08 -17.90
N GLY A 301 -24.80 -1.34 -17.73
CA GLY A 301 -24.00 -1.40 -16.49
C GLY A 301 -24.74 -0.88 -15.26
N LEU A 302 -25.54 0.19 -15.41
CA LEU A 302 -26.40 0.70 -14.34
C LEU A 302 -27.54 -0.28 -14.04
N GLN A 303 -28.16 -0.87 -15.06
CA GLN A 303 -29.20 -1.87 -14.90
C GLN A 303 -28.67 -3.14 -14.22
N SER A 304 -27.46 -3.59 -14.59
CA SER A 304 -26.80 -4.70 -13.91
C SER A 304 -26.43 -4.38 -12.46
N SER A 305 -26.16 -3.12 -12.12
CA SER A 305 -25.92 -2.72 -10.72
C SER A 305 -27.19 -2.84 -9.88
N SER A 306 -28.25 -2.10 -10.20
CA SER A 306 -29.58 -2.23 -9.59
C SER A 306 -30.66 -1.51 -10.36
N THR A 307 -31.92 -1.91 -10.16
CA THR A 307 -33.09 -1.21 -10.70
C THR A 307 -33.17 0.24 -10.22
N VAL A 308 -32.75 0.53 -8.99
CA VAL A 308 -32.73 1.90 -8.43
C VAL A 308 -31.68 2.77 -9.13
N ALA A 309 -30.51 2.22 -9.45
CA ALA A 309 -29.44 2.96 -10.14
C ALA A 309 -29.87 3.40 -11.56
N ILE A 310 -30.48 2.49 -12.33
CA ILE A 310 -30.98 2.84 -13.65
C ILE A 310 -32.19 3.78 -13.58
N LEU A 311 -33.12 3.61 -12.64
CA LEU A 311 -34.27 4.47 -12.44
C LEU A 311 -33.90 5.92 -12.20
N GLN A 312 -32.85 6.17 -11.42
CA GLN A 312 -32.37 7.55 -11.18
C GLN A 312 -31.89 8.21 -12.48
N THR A 313 -31.15 7.45 -13.29
CA THR A 313 -30.71 7.92 -14.62
C THR A 313 -31.89 8.17 -15.55
N VAL A 314 -32.87 7.27 -15.59
CA VAL A 314 -34.11 7.41 -16.37
C VAL A 314 -34.86 8.69 -16.00
N LYS A 315 -35.06 8.98 -14.69
CA LYS A 315 -35.66 10.23 -14.22
C LYS A 315 -34.92 11.47 -14.74
N GLY A 316 -33.56 11.43 -14.73
CA GLY A 316 -32.75 12.52 -15.27
C GLY A 316 -32.91 12.71 -16.80
N ILE A 317 -33.04 11.62 -17.55
CA ILE A 317 -33.30 11.64 -19.01
C ILE A 317 -34.66 12.23 -19.30
N ILE A 318 -35.69 11.74 -18.65
CA ILE A 318 -37.10 12.26 -18.78
C ILE A 318 -37.12 13.77 -18.55
N LYS A 319 -36.53 14.26 -17.48
CA LYS A 319 -36.46 15.70 -17.16
C LYS A 319 -35.78 16.53 -18.28
N ARG A 320 -34.75 16.00 -18.94
CA ARG A 320 -34.10 16.68 -20.08
C ARG A 320 -35.00 16.68 -21.32
N LEU A 321 -35.66 15.56 -21.63
CA LEU A 321 -36.49 15.41 -22.81
C LEU A 321 -37.76 16.21 -22.72
N GLN A 322 -38.36 16.42 -21.53
CA GLN A 322 -39.56 17.25 -21.31
C GLN A 322 -39.44 18.68 -21.83
N ASN A 323 -38.20 19.21 -21.91
CA ASN A 323 -37.92 20.54 -22.42
C ASN A 323 -37.69 20.60 -23.94
N ASN A 324 -37.85 19.47 -24.66
CA ASN A 324 -37.59 19.37 -26.09
C ASN A 324 -38.84 18.89 -26.84
N SER A 325 -39.51 19.81 -27.57
CA SER A 325 -40.73 19.53 -28.29
C SER A 325 -40.59 18.47 -29.40
N ASN A 326 -39.34 18.19 -29.88
CA ASN A 326 -39.09 17.20 -30.92
C ASN A 326 -38.86 15.79 -30.33
N ALA A 327 -38.89 15.63 -29.01
CA ALA A 327 -38.53 14.38 -28.35
C ALA A 327 -39.77 13.62 -27.76
N ILE A 328 -40.98 13.89 -28.22
CA ILE A 328 -42.22 13.35 -27.63
C ILE A 328 -42.25 11.80 -27.67
N GLU A 329 -41.88 11.19 -28.81
CA GLU A 329 -41.83 9.73 -28.94
C GLU A 329 -40.82 9.11 -28.02
N GLU A 330 -39.63 9.69 -27.95
CA GLU A 330 -38.55 9.20 -27.10
C GLU A 330 -38.86 9.43 -25.62
N LEU A 331 -39.53 10.54 -25.28
CA LEU A 331 -40.00 10.81 -23.93
C LEU A 331 -41.01 9.74 -23.45
N ASN A 332 -41.98 9.35 -24.31
CA ASN A 332 -42.91 8.28 -23.99
C ASN A 332 -42.24 6.94 -23.77
N GLU A 333 -41.22 6.61 -24.57
CA GLU A 333 -40.45 5.38 -24.40
C GLU A 333 -39.72 5.35 -23.06
N TRP A 334 -39.05 6.48 -22.67
CA TRP A 334 -38.42 6.57 -21.36
C TRP A 334 -39.42 6.58 -20.19
N GLN A 335 -40.66 7.03 -20.40
CA GLN A 335 -41.74 6.88 -19.41
C GLN A 335 -42.16 5.42 -19.24
N GLU A 336 -42.23 4.64 -20.33
CA GLU A 336 -42.47 3.19 -20.26
C GLU A 336 -41.34 2.47 -19.51
N ILE A 337 -40.06 2.81 -19.82
CA ILE A 337 -38.88 2.26 -19.13
C ILE A 337 -38.97 2.61 -17.62
N LYS A 338 -39.35 3.84 -17.28
CA LYS A 338 -39.58 4.23 -15.88
C LYS A 338 -40.63 3.36 -15.19
N HIS A 339 -41.75 3.11 -15.86
CA HIS A 339 -42.82 2.24 -15.33
C HIS A 339 -42.32 0.81 -15.08
N LEU A 340 -41.54 0.25 -16.01
CA LEU A 340 -40.90 -1.07 -15.81
C LEU A 340 -40.00 -1.07 -14.59
N CYS A 341 -39.14 -0.06 -14.42
CA CYS A 341 -38.29 0.05 -13.23
C CYS A 341 -39.12 0.12 -11.94
N GLU A 342 -40.22 0.90 -11.93
CA GLU A 342 -41.08 1.07 -10.75
C GLU A 342 -41.97 -0.15 -10.45
N SER A 343 -42.13 -1.07 -11.39
CA SER A 343 -42.85 -2.35 -11.20
C SER A 343 -41.99 -3.45 -10.55
N ILE A 344 -40.64 -3.30 -10.52
CA ILE A 344 -39.75 -4.24 -9.91
C ILE A 344 -39.62 -3.90 -8.43
N GLU A 345 -40.20 -4.70 -7.56
CA GLU A 345 -40.19 -4.46 -6.11
C GLU A 345 -38.83 -4.82 -5.47
N THR A 346 -38.19 -5.89 -5.94
CA THR A 346 -36.92 -6.36 -5.41
C THR A 346 -36.09 -6.98 -6.52
N ASP A 347 -34.84 -6.54 -6.63
CA ASP A 347 -33.88 -7.08 -7.59
C ASP A 347 -33.53 -8.55 -7.26
N SER A 348 -33.53 -9.41 -8.27
CA SER A 348 -33.10 -10.82 -8.13
C SER A 348 -31.68 -10.96 -7.56
N LYS A 349 -30.81 -10.04 -7.90
CA LYS A 349 -29.44 -9.94 -7.41
C LYS A 349 -29.37 -9.65 -5.91
N LEU A 350 -30.27 -8.83 -5.35
CA LEU A 350 -30.38 -8.59 -3.91
C LEU A 350 -30.85 -9.84 -3.16
N ILE A 351 -31.80 -10.58 -3.74
CA ILE A 351 -32.27 -11.87 -3.17
C ILE A 351 -31.10 -12.86 -3.10
N ALA A 352 -30.31 -12.95 -4.17
CA ALA A 352 -29.13 -13.80 -4.22
C ALA A 352 -28.07 -13.36 -3.18
N LEU A 353 -27.85 -12.05 -3.02
CA LEU A 353 -26.90 -11.52 -2.03
C LEU A 353 -27.30 -11.92 -0.60
N ARG A 354 -28.57 -11.78 -0.21
CA ARG A 354 -29.05 -12.20 1.11
C ARG A 354 -28.79 -13.68 1.37
N LYS A 355 -29.11 -14.54 0.40
CA LYS A 355 -28.87 -15.98 0.49
C LYS A 355 -27.37 -16.32 0.63
N ILE A 356 -26.51 -15.61 -0.09
CA ILE A 356 -25.05 -15.79 0.02
C ILE A 356 -24.58 -15.38 1.41
N LEU A 357 -24.97 -14.22 1.92
CA LEU A 357 -24.56 -13.72 3.24
C LEU A 357 -24.96 -14.70 4.35
N ASP A 358 -26.19 -15.24 4.34
CA ASP A 358 -26.65 -16.22 5.32
C ASP A 358 -25.82 -17.51 5.29
N ASN A 359 -25.53 -18.03 4.09
CA ASN A 359 -24.75 -19.24 3.93
C ASN A 359 -23.29 -19.04 4.38
N VAL A 360 -22.67 -17.92 3.98
CA VAL A 360 -21.28 -17.60 4.32
C VAL A 360 -21.12 -17.36 5.82
N PHE A 361 -22.00 -16.58 6.44
CA PHE A 361 -21.94 -16.33 7.88
C PHE A 361 -22.18 -17.61 8.71
N SER A 362 -23.05 -18.50 8.21
CA SER A 362 -23.24 -19.81 8.83
C SER A 362 -21.98 -20.70 8.73
N ALA A 363 -21.29 -20.65 7.60
CA ALA A 363 -20.02 -21.38 7.41
C ALA A 363 -18.89 -20.76 8.24
N ASN A 364 -18.74 -19.44 8.24
CA ASN A 364 -17.72 -18.72 9.02
C ASN A 364 -17.86 -19.02 10.53
N LYS A 365 -19.06 -19.10 11.05
CA LYS A 365 -19.32 -19.51 12.44
C LYS A 365 -18.76 -20.90 12.74
N LYS A 366 -18.90 -21.86 11.82
CA LYS A 366 -18.34 -23.22 11.96
C LYS A 366 -16.81 -23.24 11.86
N LEU A 367 -16.23 -22.36 11.06
CA LEU A 367 -14.78 -22.21 10.89
C LEU A 367 -14.11 -21.40 12.00
N GLY A 368 -14.88 -20.82 12.93
CA GLY A 368 -14.36 -19.91 13.95
C GLY A 368 -13.90 -18.55 13.41
N SER A 369 -14.33 -18.19 12.20
CA SER A 369 -14.05 -16.90 11.56
C SER A 369 -15.05 -15.83 11.98
N SER A 370 -14.68 -14.56 11.82
CA SER A 370 -15.57 -13.44 12.09
C SER A 370 -16.74 -13.42 11.11
N LYS A 371 -17.91 -12.98 11.58
CA LYS A 371 -19.08 -12.70 10.73
C LYS A 371 -18.92 -11.32 10.07
N LYS A 372 -17.89 -11.12 9.26
CA LYS A 372 -17.66 -9.86 8.59
C LYS A 372 -17.55 -10.04 7.09
N ALA A 373 -18.25 -9.18 6.34
CA ALA A 373 -18.21 -9.13 4.88
C ALA A 373 -18.08 -7.69 4.38
N VAL A 374 -17.38 -7.51 3.27
CA VAL A 374 -17.31 -6.22 2.57
C VAL A 374 -18.00 -6.35 1.23
N VAL A 375 -18.98 -5.49 0.97
CA VAL A 375 -19.75 -5.44 -0.28
C VAL A 375 -19.36 -4.19 -1.06
N PHE A 376 -18.84 -4.38 -2.26
CA PHE A 376 -18.44 -3.28 -3.15
C PHE A 376 -19.44 -3.07 -4.27
N THR A 377 -19.81 -1.80 -4.53
CA THR A 377 -20.62 -1.36 -5.65
C THR A 377 -20.05 -0.08 -6.27
N GLU A 378 -20.30 0.15 -7.56
CA GLU A 378 -19.91 1.40 -8.22
C GLU A 378 -20.95 2.51 -8.04
N SER A 379 -22.21 2.15 -7.74
CA SER A 379 -23.35 3.07 -7.65
C SER A 379 -23.67 3.48 -6.22
N VAL A 380 -23.76 4.79 -5.99
CA VAL A 380 -24.20 5.35 -4.69
C VAL A 380 -25.68 5.02 -4.42
N GLU A 381 -26.51 4.97 -5.44
CA GLU A 381 -27.92 4.60 -5.34
C GLU A 381 -28.07 3.13 -4.94
N THR A 382 -27.28 2.23 -5.57
CA THR A 382 -27.19 0.82 -5.17
C THR A 382 -26.70 0.68 -3.74
N GLN A 383 -25.70 1.46 -3.33
CA GLN A 383 -25.20 1.46 -1.95
C GLN A 383 -26.29 1.79 -0.94
N LYS A 384 -27.12 2.80 -1.20
CA LYS A 384 -28.23 3.19 -0.34
C LYS A 384 -29.30 2.10 -0.28
N MET A 385 -29.67 1.53 -1.42
CA MET A 385 -30.65 0.44 -1.52
C MET A 385 -30.15 -0.78 -0.72
N LEU A 386 -28.89 -1.15 -0.87
CA LEU A 386 -28.30 -2.26 -0.11
C LEU A 386 -28.28 -1.99 1.39
N TYR A 387 -27.97 -0.77 1.81
CA TYR A 387 -28.03 -0.38 3.22
C TYR A 387 -29.45 -0.54 3.79
N GLU A 388 -30.45 0.02 3.13
CA GLU A 388 -31.85 -0.06 3.55
C GLU A 388 -32.32 -1.53 3.62
N ALA A 389 -31.96 -2.33 2.61
CA ALA A 389 -32.39 -3.72 2.51
C ALA A 389 -31.70 -4.67 3.50
N LEU A 390 -30.46 -4.40 3.92
CA LEU A 390 -29.66 -5.29 4.77
C LEU A 390 -29.66 -4.87 6.24
N ASN A 391 -29.85 -3.58 6.54
CA ASN A 391 -29.74 -3.06 7.91
C ASN A 391 -30.82 -3.57 8.88
N GLU A 392 -31.91 -4.15 8.35
CA GLU A 392 -32.94 -4.78 9.18
C GLU A 392 -32.47 -6.10 9.82
N ASN A 393 -31.57 -6.84 9.14
CA ASN A 393 -31.16 -8.19 9.53
C ASN A 393 -29.70 -8.30 9.97
N TYR A 394 -28.85 -7.29 9.64
CA TYR A 394 -27.43 -7.28 9.91
C TYR A 394 -26.99 -5.92 10.45
N GLY A 395 -25.89 -5.89 11.21
CA GLY A 395 -25.20 -4.66 11.54
C GLY A 395 -24.48 -4.12 10.31
N VAL A 396 -25.00 -3.08 9.67
CA VAL A 396 -24.48 -2.54 8.40
C VAL A 396 -23.90 -1.16 8.58
N VAL A 397 -22.71 -0.93 7.99
CA VAL A 397 -22.06 0.38 7.91
C VAL A 397 -21.80 0.74 6.46
N VAL A 398 -22.00 2.01 6.10
CA VAL A 398 -21.76 2.53 4.75
C VAL A 398 -20.52 3.39 4.73
N TYR A 399 -19.71 3.20 3.68
CA TYR A 399 -18.50 3.96 3.45
C TYR A 399 -18.50 4.59 2.05
N ASN A 400 -18.37 5.92 1.99
CA ASN A 400 -18.39 6.67 0.73
C ASN A 400 -17.32 7.76 0.61
N GLY A 401 -16.28 7.71 1.47
CA GLY A 401 -15.09 8.57 1.39
C GLY A 401 -15.11 9.86 2.20
N SER A 402 -16.27 10.45 2.54
CA SER A 402 -16.31 11.80 3.13
C SER A 402 -16.35 11.89 4.66
N LYS A 403 -16.69 10.78 5.38
CA LYS A 403 -16.70 10.71 6.85
C LYS A 403 -16.24 9.33 7.34
N SER A 404 -15.05 8.96 6.95
CA SER A 404 -14.66 7.59 6.78
C SER A 404 -14.09 6.89 8.01
N PHE A 405 -13.43 7.59 8.90
CA PHE A 405 -12.72 6.95 10.03
C PHE A 405 -13.70 6.29 11.03
N ASP A 406 -14.82 6.95 11.31
CA ASP A 406 -15.82 6.42 12.23
C ASP A 406 -16.50 5.16 11.68
N ALA A 407 -16.75 5.09 10.36
CA ALA A 407 -17.37 3.95 9.72
C ALA A 407 -16.45 2.71 9.78
N ILE A 408 -15.16 2.87 9.53
CA ILE A 408 -14.19 1.77 9.63
C ILE A 408 -14.05 1.28 11.07
N LYS A 409 -14.01 2.19 12.04
CA LYS A 409 -13.99 1.84 13.46
C LYS A 409 -15.24 1.07 13.86
N GLN A 410 -16.43 1.54 13.48
CA GLN A 410 -17.70 0.84 13.72
C GLN A 410 -17.72 -0.54 13.07
N PHE A 411 -17.19 -0.68 11.83
CA PHE A 411 -17.06 -1.98 11.18
C PHE A 411 -16.14 -2.92 11.95
N LYS A 412 -15.00 -2.45 12.41
CA LYS A 412 -14.08 -3.27 13.22
C LYS A 412 -14.70 -3.73 14.55
N GLU A 413 -15.44 -2.86 15.23
CA GLU A 413 -15.92 -3.11 16.58
C GLU A 413 -17.29 -3.77 16.63
N GLN A 414 -18.24 -3.42 15.77
CA GLN A 414 -19.65 -3.73 15.96
C GLN A 414 -20.37 -4.28 14.72
N ALA A 415 -20.10 -3.74 13.52
CA ALA A 415 -20.85 -4.09 12.33
C ALA A 415 -20.39 -5.40 11.69
N GLU A 416 -21.34 -6.09 11.02
CA GLU A 416 -21.13 -7.33 10.29
C GLU A 416 -20.84 -7.08 8.80
N ILE A 417 -21.42 -6.03 8.21
CA ILE A 417 -21.30 -5.73 6.79
C ILE A 417 -20.83 -4.29 6.58
N LEU A 418 -19.80 -4.11 5.76
CA LEU A 418 -19.38 -2.83 5.24
C LEU A 418 -19.79 -2.72 3.77
N ILE A 419 -20.61 -1.73 3.41
CA ILE A 419 -20.93 -1.45 2.01
C ILE A 419 -20.12 -0.25 1.54
N SER A 420 -19.25 -0.46 0.57
CA SER A 420 -18.31 0.57 0.09
C SER A 420 -18.46 0.84 -1.40
N THR A 421 -18.33 2.11 -1.79
CA THR A 421 -18.04 2.46 -3.19
C THR A 421 -16.54 2.43 -3.46
N ASP A 422 -16.14 2.34 -4.74
CA ASP A 422 -14.73 2.30 -5.12
C ASP A 422 -13.94 3.52 -4.65
N ASN A 423 -14.55 4.70 -4.63
CA ASN A 423 -13.91 5.92 -4.16
C ASN A 423 -13.63 5.88 -2.64
N GLY A 424 -14.46 5.14 -1.91
CA GLY A 424 -14.27 4.91 -0.49
C GLY A 424 -13.24 3.83 -0.14
N ALA A 425 -13.00 2.88 -1.03
CA ALA A 425 -12.21 1.69 -0.74
C ALA A 425 -10.68 1.90 -0.66
N LYS A 426 -10.16 3.07 -0.98
CA LYS A 426 -8.72 3.34 -1.03
C LYS A 426 -8.14 3.58 0.37
N GLY A 427 -7.04 2.90 0.70
CA GLY A 427 -6.19 3.23 1.86
C GLY A 427 -6.53 2.54 3.18
N PHE A 428 -7.60 1.73 3.33
CA PHE A 428 -7.94 1.09 4.60
C PHE A 428 -7.58 -0.39 4.67
N ASN A 429 -7.27 -0.82 5.88
CA ASN A 429 -7.06 -2.22 6.22
C ASN A 429 -8.37 -2.82 6.75
N LEU A 430 -8.91 -3.82 6.03
CA LEU A 430 -10.14 -4.53 6.34
C LEU A 430 -9.87 -6.02 6.59
N GLN A 431 -8.72 -6.37 7.15
CA GLN A 431 -8.31 -7.75 7.45
C GLN A 431 -9.23 -8.48 8.44
N ASP A 432 -10.09 -7.74 9.15
CA ASP A 432 -11.11 -8.34 10.01
C ASP A 432 -12.20 -9.09 9.22
N ALA A 433 -12.34 -8.80 7.92
CA ALA A 433 -13.25 -9.48 7.02
C ALA A 433 -12.53 -10.53 6.18
N ALA A 434 -13.12 -11.71 6.08
CA ALA A 434 -12.66 -12.79 5.20
C ALA A 434 -13.57 -13.00 3.97
N VAL A 435 -14.54 -12.10 3.75
CA VAL A 435 -15.48 -12.18 2.64
C VAL A 435 -15.55 -10.86 1.91
N VAL A 436 -15.30 -10.91 0.60
CA VAL A 436 -15.39 -9.76 -0.31
C VAL A 436 -16.43 -10.06 -1.38
N ILE A 437 -17.42 -9.19 -1.52
CA ILE A 437 -18.48 -9.35 -2.50
C ILE A 437 -18.42 -8.19 -3.50
N HIS A 438 -18.21 -8.51 -4.77
CA HIS A 438 -18.33 -7.57 -5.88
C HIS A 438 -19.77 -7.58 -6.37
N TYR A 439 -20.59 -6.71 -5.78
CA TYR A 439 -22.00 -6.60 -6.20
C TYR A 439 -22.12 -6.19 -7.65
N ASP A 440 -21.25 -5.29 -8.11
CA ASP A 440 -21.00 -5.01 -9.51
C ASP A 440 -19.49 -5.03 -9.81
N LEU A 441 -19.15 -5.53 -11.00
CA LEU A 441 -17.78 -5.54 -11.49
C LEU A 441 -17.42 -4.16 -12.05
N PRO A 442 -16.26 -3.61 -11.71
CA PRO A 442 -15.77 -2.38 -12.32
C PRO A 442 -15.18 -2.63 -13.71
N TYR A 443 -15.20 -1.61 -14.57
CA TYR A 443 -14.49 -1.65 -15.86
C TYR A 443 -12.96 -1.69 -15.67
N ASN A 444 -12.47 -0.99 -14.67
CA ASN A 444 -11.06 -1.07 -14.32
C ASN A 444 -10.80 -2.32 -13.48
N THR A 445 -10.20 -3.31 -14.11
CA THR A 445 -9.88 -4.61 -13.51
C THR A 445 -8.95 -4.52 -12.30
N LEU A 446 -8.11 -3.47 -12.23
CA LEU A 446 -7.27 -3.17 -11.07
C LEU A 446 -8.09 -2.98 -9.78
N LYS A 447 -9.28 -2.38 -9.90
CA LYS A 447 -10.15 -2.16 -8.76
C LYS A 447 -10.60 -3.47 -8.11
N ILE A 448 -10.75 -4.55 -8.88
CA ILE A 448 -11.11 -5.88 -8.35
C ILE A 448 -10.00 -6.38 -7.40
N GLU A 449 -8.76 -6.34 -7.86
CA GLU A 449 -7.61 -6.69 -7.02
C GLU A 449 -7.52 -5.79 -5.79
N GLN A 450 -7.61 -4.48 -5.98
CA GLN A 450 -7.59 -3.52 -4.88
C GLN A 450 -8.70 -3.76 -3.86
N ARG A 451 -9.90 -4.16 -4.28
CA ARG A 451 -11.02 -4.53 -3.39
C ARG A 451 -10.67 -5.78 -2.57
N ILE A 452 -10.18 -6.84 -3.22
CA ILE A 452 -9.78 -8.08 -2.54
C ILE A 452 -8.64 -7.82 -1.57
N ASP A 453 -7.65 -7.05 -1.98
CA ASP A 453 -6.46 -6.75 -1.20
C ASP A 453 -6.72 -5.86 0.04
N ARG A 454 -7.92 -5.27 0.18
CA ARG A 454 -8.33 -4.65 1.46
C ARG A 454 -8.47 -5.66 2.59
N CYS A 455 -8.88 -6.88 2.25
CA CYS A 455 -9.09 -8.00 3.19
C CYS A 455 -7.95 -9.01 3.14
N HIS A 456 -7.42 -9.29 1.95
CA HIS A 456 -6.39 -10.30 1.72
C HIS A 456 -4.98 -9.69 1.76
N ARG A 457 -4.47 -9.44 2.96
CA ARG A 457 -3.14 -8.86 3.22
C ARG A 457 -2.31 -9.76 4.12
N LEU A 458 -1.01 -9.50 4.20
CA LEU A 458 -0.16 -10.11 5.23
C LEU A 458 -0.77 -9.86 6.62
N GLY A 459 -0.86 -10.94 7.43
CA GLY A 459 -1.51 -10.89 8.74
C GLY A 459 -2.99 -11.30 8.74
N GLN A 460 -3.63 -11.54 7.59
CA GLN A 460 -4.96 -12.16 7.51
C GLN A 460 -4.91 -13.57 8.14
N GLN A 461 -5.91 -13.87 8.98
CA GLN A 461 -5.96 -15.14 9.74
C GLN A 461 -6.79 -16.23 9.06
N ASN A 462 -7.59 -15.87 8.05
CA ASN A 462 -8.52 -16.78 7.39
C ASN A 462 -8.35 -16.69 5.87
N ASP A 463 -8.66 -17.79 5.17
CA ASP A 463 -8.77 -17.73 3.71
C ASP A 463 -9.85 -16.74 3.31
N VAL A 464 -9.60 -15.94 2.26
CA VAL A 464 -10.51 -14.89 1.81
C VAL A 464 -11.36 -15.39 0.66
N LEU A 465 -12.67 -15.39 0.86
CA LEU A 465 -13.64 -15.69 -0.17
C LEU A 465 -14.04 -14.42 -0.93
N SER A 466 -13.79 -14.39 -2.23
CA SER A 466 -14.18 -13.31 -3.13
C SER A 466 -15.29 -13.79 -4.05
N ILE A 467 -16.44 -13.11 -4.04
CA ILE A 467 -17.62 -13.45 -4.82
C ILE A 467 -17.95 -12.32 -5.79
N ALA A 468 -18.03 -12.64 -7.09
CA ALA A 468 -18.43 -11.71 -8.14
C ALA A 468 -19.80 -12.09 -8.72
N PHE A 469 -20.75 -11.16 -8.74
CA PHE A 469 -22.02 -11.34 -9.43
C PHE A 469 -21.89 -10.99 -10.91
N ILE A 470 -22.44 -11.83 -11.77
CA ILE A 470 -22.42 -11.63 -13.23
C ILE A 470 -23.75 -12.10 -13.82
N ASP A 471 -24.29 -11.29 -14.74
CA ASP A 471 -25.32 -11.73 -15.68
C ASP A 471 -24.67 -12.00 -17.05
N LYS A 472 -24.60 -13.27 -17.43
CA LYS A 472 -24.01 -13.69 -18.73
C LYS A 472 -24.77 -13.16 -19.96
N ASN A 473 -26.02 -12.74 -19.78
CA ASN A 473 -26.84 -12.16 -20.84
C ASN A 473 -26.71 -10.63 -20.91
N ASN A 474 -26.10 -10.00 -19.89
CA ASN A 474 -25.87 -8.57 -19.88
C ASN A 474 -24.57 -8.22 -20.63
N PHE A 475 -24.69 -7.44 -21.68
CA PHE A 475 -23.58 -7.01 -22.52
C PHE A 475 -22.44 -6.34 -21.73
N SER A 476 -22.79 -5.49 -20.76
CA SER A 476 -21.81 -4.77 -19.92
C SER A 476 -21.01 -5.74 -19.04
N ASP A 477 -21.66 -6.70 -18.40
CA ASP A 477 -21.00 -7.67 -17.50
C ASP A 477 -20.07 -8.62 -18.28
N VAL A 478 -20.54 -9.12 -19.45
CA VAL A 478 -19.72 -9.95 -20.33
C VAL A 478 -18.45 -9.20 -20.77
N ARG A 479 -18.59 -7.93 -21.13
CA ARG A 479 -17.45 -7.13 -21.56
C ARG A 479 -16.46 -6.86 -20.44
N LYS A 480 -16.92 -6.59 -19.22
CA LYS A 480 -16.06 -6.46 -18.03
C LYS A 480 -15.26 -7.73 -17.78
N LEU A 481 -15.91 -8.89 -17.87
CA LEU A 481 -15.25 -10.19 -17.71
C LEU A 481 -14.17 -10.46 -18.77
N GLU A 482 -14.43 -10.14 -20.05
CA GLU A 482 -13.43 -10.25 -21.12
C GLU A 482 -12.18 -9.40 -20.83
N LEU A 483 -12.37 -8.17 -20.33
CA LEU A 483 -11.27 -7.27 -19.99
C LEU A 483 -10.38 -7.85 -18.88
N VAL A 484 -10.98 -8.45 -17.86
CA VAL A 484 -10.26 -9.11 -16.78
C VAL A 484 -9.40 -10.26 -17.30
N ASN A 485 -9.99 -11.16 -18.07
CA ASN A 485 -9.28 -12.32 -18.63
C ASN A 485 -8.11 -11.92 -19.52
N LYS A 486 -8.29 -10.89 -20.34
CA LYS A 486 -7.24 -10.39 -21.24
C LYS A 486 -6.04 -9.81 -20.48
N ARG A 487 -6.28 -9.12 -19.37
CA ARG A 487 -5.22 -8.55 -18.55
C ARG A 487 -4.35 -9.63 -17.92
N VAL A 488 -4.96 -10.68 -17.36
CA VAL A 488 -4.23 -11.81 -16.77
C VAL A 488 -3.22 -12.39 -17.76
N LEU A 489 -3.64 -12.66 -19.00
CA LEU A 489 -2.76 -13.20 -20.02
C LEU A 489 -1.52 -12.35 -20.33
N VAL A 490 -1.65 -11.01 -20.33
CA VAL A 490 -0.53 -10.11 -20.60
C VAL A 490 0.44 -10.07 -19.41
N THR A 491 -0.09 -10.02 -18.19
CA THR A 491 0.73 -9.99 -16.97
C THR A 491 1.53 -11.29 -16.83
N ASP A 492 0.91 -12.44 -17.06
CA ASP A 492 1.57 -13.75 -17.00
C ASP A 492 2.69 -13.89 -18.03
N GLY A 493 2.52 -13.29 -19.23
CA GLY A 493 3.53 -13.34 -20.28
C GLY A 493 4.80 -12.55 -19.98
N VAL A 494 4.74 -11.53 -19.12
CA VAL A 494 5.89 -10.65 -18.80
C VAL A 494 6.53 -10.97 -17.46
N PHE A 495 5.72 -11.23 -16.43
CA PHE A 495 6.17 -11.39 -15.04
C PHE A 495 6.05 -12.83 -14.50
N GLY A 496 5.53 -13.77 -15.33
CA GLY A 496 5.20 -15.12 -14.89
C GLY A 496 3.78 -15.22 -14.34
N VAL A 497 3.37 -16.44 -13.97
CA VAL A 497 2.00 -16.77 -13.58
C VAL A 497 1.56 -15.94 -12.38
N SER A 498 0.49 -15.20 -12.53
CA SER A 498 -0.19 -14.47 -11.45
C SER A 498 -1.45 -15.20 -10.99
N ASP A 499 -1.90 -14.91 -9.77
CA ASP A 499 -3.14 -15.47 -9.27
C ASP A 499 -4.34 -14.99 -10.10
N ASN A 500 -5.30 -15.88 -10.34
CA ASN A 500 -6.57 -15.51 -10.96
C ASN A 500 -7.32 -14.51 -10.08
N ILE A 501 -8.05 -13.57 -10.72
CA ILE A 501 -8.85 -12.57 -10.04
C ILE A 501 -10.35 -12.89 -10.07
N ILE A 502 -10.74 -13.79 -10.96
CA ILE A 502 -12.12 -14.28 -11.08
C ILE A 502 -12.09 -15.80 -11.08
N GLY A 503 -12.91 -16.40 -10.24
CA GLY A 503 -13.05 -17.86 -10.12
C GLY A 503 -13.91 -18.47 -11.22
N GLY A 504 -14.10 -19.78 -11.12
CA GLY A 504 -14.96 -20.53 -12.02
C GLY A 504 -16.43 -20.10 -11.90
N PHE A 505 -17.17 -20.24 -13.00
CA PHE A 505 -18.61 -20.00 -13.02
C PHE A 505 -19.39 -21.07 -12.28
N THR A 506 -20.46 -20.67 -11.59
CA THR A 506 -21.43 -21.58 -11.02
C THR A 506 -22.85 -21.05 -11.27
N ASP A 507 -23.65 -21.91 -11.88
CA ASP A 507 -25.05 -21.64 -12.21
C ASP A 507 -26.00 -22.06 -11.07
N ASN A 508 -25.50 -22.82 -10.10
CA ASN A 508 -26.25 -23.28 -8.93
C ASN A 508 -25.59 -22.78 -7.64
N LEU A 509 -26.23 -21.79 -7.02
CA LEU A 509 -25.74 -21.17 -5.79
C LEU A 509 -25.47 -22.20 -4.67
N ASP A 510 -26.41 -23.12 -4.46
CA ASP A 510 -26.36 -24.01 -3.31
C ASP A 510 -25.25 -25.07 -3.45
N ILE A 511 -25.01 -25.54 -4.68
CA ILE A 511 -23.96 -26.54 -4.94
C ILE A 511 -22.60 -25.84 -5.02
N GLY A 512 -22.44 -24.86 -5.91
CA GLY A 512 -21.16 -24.19 -6.12
C GLY A 512 -20.65 -23.49 -4.87
N LEU A 513 -21.51 -22.78 -4.14
CA LEU A 513 -21.12 -22.13 -2.88
C LEU A 513 -20.75 -23.14 -1.79
N ARG A 514 -21.48 -24.27 -1.66
CA ARG A 514 -21.13 -25.33 -0.70
C ARG A 514 -19.79 -25.98 -1.02
N GLU A 515 -19.51 -26.26 -2.28
CA GLU A 515 -18.23 -26.79 -2.73
C GLU A 515 -17.10 -25.83 -2.37
N VAL A 516 -17.24 -24.54 -2.73
CA VAL A 516 -16.26 -23.50 -2.42
C VAL A 516 -16.08 -23.34 -0.90
N LEU A 517 -17.16 -23.28 -0.13
CA LEU A 517 -17.09 -23.18 1.34
C LEU A 517 -16.41 -24.39 1.99
N SER A 518 -16.49 -25.57 1.37
CA SER A 518 -15.79 -26.77 1.85
C SER A 518 -14.26 -26.72 1.64
N THR A 519 -13.77 -25.87 0.75
CA THR A 519 -12.34 -25.68 0.50
C THR A 519 -11.69 -24.67 1.44
N LEU A 520 -12.49 -23.85 2.16
CA LEU A 520 -11.96 -22.87 3.09
C LEU A 520 -11.32 -23.54 4.32
N ARG A 521 -10.10 -23.16 4.61
CA ARG A 521 -9.36 -23.68 5.75
C ARG A 521 -9.69 -22.90 7.02
N SER A 522 -9.84 -23.62 8.14
CA SER A 522 -9.94 -23.00 9.46
C SER A 522 -8.59 -22.40 9.90
N LYS A 523 -8.62 -21.48 10.85
CA LYS A 523 -7.41 -20.88 11.44
C LYS A 523 -6.44 -21.95 11.96
N THR A 524 -6.96 -23.00 12.58
CA THR A 524 -6.17 -24.14 13.08
C THR A 524 -5.53 -24.97 11.96
N GLN A 525 -6.21 -25.14 10.83
CA GLN A 525 -5.64 -25.80 9.66
C GLN A 525 -4.54 -24.95 9.02
N ILE A 526 -4.76 -23.68 8.82
CA ILE A 526 -3.75 -22.74 8.29
C ILE A 526 -2.50 -22.73 9.19
N GLU A 527 -2.68 -22.70 10.52
CA GLU A 527 -1.58 -22.75 11.48
C GLU A 527 -0.81 -24.07 11.38
N LYS A 528 -1.54 -25.22 11.29
CA LYS A 528 -0.94 -26.54 11.15
C LYS A 528 -0.15 -26.66 9.84
N ASP A 529 -0.72 -26.24 8.72
CA ASP A 529 -0.06 -26.25 7.41
C ASP A 529 1.23 -25.41 7.44
N TYR A 530 1.19 -24.25 8.12
CA TYR A 530 2.37 -23.40 8.28
C TYR A 530 3.44 -24.06 9.17
N GLN A 531 3.06 -24.69 10.29
CA GLN A 531 4.00 -25.41 11.17
C GLN A 531 4.59 -26.65 10.49
N GLU A 532 3.79 -27.39 9.70
CA GLU A 532 4.28 -28.50 8.88
C GLU A 532 5.29 -28.00 7.82
N THR A 533 5.03 -26.85 7.20
CA THR A 533 5.97 -26.22 6.26
C THR A 533 7.27 -25.81 6.97
N LEU A 534 7.20 -25.28 8.19
CA LEU A 534 8.37 -24.94 9.00
C LEU A 534 9.15 -26.19 9.44
N SER A 535 8.46 -27.27 9.87
CA SER A 535 9.10 -28.52 10.31
C SER A 535 9.76 -29.28 9.16
N HIS A 536 9.16 -29.25 7.96
CA HIS A 536 9.82 -29.74 6.76
C HIS A 536 11.05 -28.89 6.35
N LYS A 537 11.09 -27.60 6.72
CA LYS A 537 12.28 -26.76 6.50
C LYS A 537 13.49 -27.17 7.34
N GLU A 538 13.29 -27.69 8.54
CA GLU A 538 14.41 -28.20 9.35
C GLU A 538 15.06 -29.44 8.72
N THR A 539 14.30 -30.22 7.98
CA THR A 539 14.78 -31.43 7.24
C THR A 539 15.28 -31.05 5.81
N VAL A 540 14.80 -29.98 5.21
CA VAL A 540 15.06 -29.57 3.82
C VAL A 540 15.95 -28.32 3.76
N ASN A 541 16.58 -27.94 4.86
CA ASN A 541 17.35 -26.69 5.03
C ASN A 541 18.50 -26.46 4.00
N ARG A 542 18.89 -27.49 3.21
CA ARG A 542 19.80 -27.31 2.07
C ARG A 542 19.08 -26.93 0.77
N GLN A 543 17.83 -27.37 0.55
CA GLN A 543 17.06 -27.02 -0.66
C GLN A 543 16.25 -25.71 -0.49
N ALA A 544 15.79 -25.39 0.72
CA ALA A 544 15.08 -24.13 1.00
C ALA A 544 16.03 -22.93 1.09
N LEU A 545 17.27 -23.11 1.55
CA LEU A 545 18.34 -22.13 1.36
C LEU A 545 18.57 -21.87 -0.14
N SER A 546 18.59 -22.93 -0.96
CA SER A 546 18.66 -22.83 -2.41
C SER A 546 17.46 -22.06 -3.01
N SER A 547 16.25 -22.23 -2.51
CA SER A 547 15.06 -21.53 -3.03
C SER A 547 14.97 -20.06 -2.56
N ALA A 548 15.43 -19.76 -1.34
CA ALA A 548 15.62 -18.38 -0.88
C ALA A 548 16.78 -17.71 -1.62
N GLU A 549 17.83 -18.44 -1.83
CA GLU A 549 18.92 -18.10 -2.72
C GLU A 549 18.38 -17.88 -4.13
N ASP A 550 17.60 -18.74 -4.72
CA ASP A 550 17.02 -18.56 -6.06
C ASP A 550 16.12 -17.36 -6.15
N MET A 551 15.33 -17.03 -5.12
CA MET A 551 14.50 -15.82 -5.08
C MET A 551 15.36 -14.55 -4.97
N LEU A 552 16.43 -14.58 -4.19
CA LEU A 552 17.42 -13.52 -4.12
C LEU A 552 18.30 -13.49 -5.40
N PHE A 553 18.59 -14.64 -6.01
CA PHE A 553 19.59 -14.83 -7.06
C PHE A 553 19.05 -14.71 -8.49
N THR A 554 17.79 -14.79 -8.73
CA THR A 554 17.23 -14.44 -10.06
C THR A 554 17.42 -12.97 -10.38
N THR A 555 17.65 -12.13 -9.35
CA THR A 555 17.79 -10.68 -9.50
C THR A 555 19.19 -10.14 -9.19
N PHE A 556 20.03 -10.89 -8.48
CA PHE A 556 21.39 -10.49 -8.11
C PHE A 556 22.46 -11.35 -8.78
N THR A 557 23.57 -10.73 -9.16
CA THR A 557 24.76 -11.51 -9.54
C THR A 557 25.26 -12.32 -8.34
N LYS A 558 25.67 -13.58 -8.58
CA LYS A 558 26.17 -14.51 -7.54
C LYS A 558 27.21 -13.90 -6.60
N GLU A 559 27.92 -12.85 -7.01
CA GLU A 559 28.94 -12.18 -6.22
C GLU A 559 28.39 -11.34 -5.06
N ILE A 560 27.24 -10.70 -5.25
CA ILE A 560 26.57 -9.91 -4.19
C ILE A 560 25.93 -10.85 -3.17
N ALA A 561 25.36 -11.92 -3.63
CA ALA A 561 24.69 -12.92 -2.80
C ALA A 561 25.62 -13.67 -1.85
N ASN A 562 26.81 -14.02 -2.30
CA ASN A 562 27.82 -14.67 -1.45
C ASN A 562 28.39 -13.73 -0.36
N LYS A 563 28.19 -12.43 -0.48
CA LYS A 563 28.58 -11.43 0.53
C LYS A 563 27.49 -11.14 1.56
N MET A 564 26.23 -11.48 1.27
CA MET A 564 25.08 -11.13 2.10
C MET A 564 24.46 -12.39 2.74
N GLN A 565 25.00 -12.82 3.87
CA GLN A 565 24.32 -13.82 4.72
C GLN A 565 23.12 -13.17 5.47
N LEU A 566 22.24 -12.47 4.76
CA LEU A 566 21.12 -11.74 5.33
C LEU A 566 19.97 -12.69 5.66
N THR A 567 20.14 -13.52 6.67
CA THR A 567 19.00 -14.24 7.24
C THR A 567 18.25 -13.33 8.22
N PRO A 568 16.90 -13.40 8.30
CA PRO A 568 16.13 -12.60 9.27
C PRO A 568 16.64 -12.78 10.70
N LYS A 569 17.11 -13.99 11.05
CA LYS A 569 17.68 -14.25 12.37
C LYS A 569 18.99 -13.49 12.58
N TYR A 570 19.90 -13.50 11.63
CA TYR A 570 21.15 -12.74 11.71
C TYR A 570 20.89 -11.24 11.87
N ILE A 571 19.97 -10.69 11.07
CA ILE A 571 19.59 -9.27 11.15
C ILE A 571 18.98 -8.95 12.51
N SER A 572 18.08 -9.82 13.00
CA SER A 572 17.45 -9.64 14.32
C SER A 572 18.46 -9.69 15.47
N ASP A 573 19.35 -10.69 15.47
CA ASP A 573 20.40 -10.85 16.50
C ASP A 573 21.37 -9.63 16.48
N LYS A 574 21.73 -9.15 15.30
CA LYS A 574 22.59 -7.94 15.14
C LYS A 574 21.83 -6.69 15.58
N ALA A 575 20.54 -6.53 15.25
CA ALA A 575 19.72 -5.41 15.66
C ALA A 575 19.56 -5.35 17.19
N GLU A 576 19.41 -6.50 17.85
CA GLU A 576 19.34 -6.59 19.30
C GLU A 576 20.66 -6.14 19.95
N SER A 577 21.81 -6.56 19.37
CA SER A 577 23.13 -6.10 19.81
C SER A 577 23.30 -4.59 19.65
N LEU A 578 22.90 -4.03 18.49
CA LEU A 578 22.95 -2.58 18.25
C LEU A 578 22.07 -1.79 19.24
N ASN A 579 20.90 -2.31 19.59
CA ASN A 579 20.03 -1.70 20.59
C ASN A 579 20.64 -1.78 22.01
N ALA A 580 21.36 -2.85 22.35
CA ALA A 580 22.05 -2.95 23.61
C ALA A 580 23.22 -1.93 23.69
N ASP A 581 23.97 -1.79 22.62
CA ASP A 581 25.06 -0.83 22.50
C ASP A 581 24.52 0.61 22.55
N LEU A 582 23.43 0.92 21.85
CA LEU A 582 22.79 2.22 21.90
C LEU A 582 22.31 2.54 23.32
N TRP A 583 21.67 1.58 24.03
CA TRP A 583 21.25 1.80 25.41
C TRP A 583 22.43 2.09 26.33
N SER A 584 23.56 1.44 26.12
CA SER A 584 24.75 1.65 26.91
C SER A 584 25.27 3.09 26.81
N ILE A 585 25.31 3.66 25.61
CA ILE A 585 25.73 5.05 25.41
C ILE A 585 24.67 6.06 25.83
N VAL A 586 23.38 5.73 25.68
CA VAL A 586 22.27 6.56 26.20
C VAL A 586 22.38 6.70 27.70
N LYS A 587 22.59 5.60 28.42
CA LYS A 587 22.80 5.60 29.88
C LYS A 587 24.02 6.44 30.26
N TYR A 588 25.15 6.22 29.60
CA TYR A 588 26.37 7.00 29.82
C TYR A 588 26.15 8.49 29.61
N PHE A 589 25.50 8.89 28.54
CA PHE A 589 25.19 10.29 28.23
C PHE A 589 24.39 10.95 29.34
N PHE A 590 23.29 10.33 29.80
CA PHE A 590 22.44 10.88 30.83
C PHE A 590 23.11 10.86 32.23
N GLU A 591 23.94 9.87 32.53
CA GLU A 591 24.75 9.87 33.77
C GLU A 591 25.74 11.05 33.78
N GLN A 592 26.43 11.31 32.65
CA GLN A 592 27.33 12.47 32.54
C GLN A 592 26.56 13.79 32.58
N TYR A 593 25.41 13.86 31.89
CA TYR A 593 24.55 15.02 31.94
C TYR A 593 24.11 15.36 33.35
N ASN A 594 23.67 14.37 34.13
CA ASN A 594 23.23 14.54 35.51
C ASN A 594 24.35 15.03 36.47
N GLN A 595 25.62 14.69 36.20
CA GLN A 595 26.75 15.19 37.02
C GLN A 595 26.96 16.70 36.84
N ASN A 596 26.64 17.24 35.67
CA ASN A 596 26.92 18.62 35.31
C ASN A 596 25.69 19.54 35.43
N HIS A 597 24.46 19.00 35.61
CA HIS A 597 23.23 19.77 35.61
C HIS A 597 22.35 19.42 36.82
N THR A 598 22.09 20.43 37.67
CA THR A 598 21.28 20.28 38.89
C THR A 598 19.83 20.71 38.71
N GLU A 599 19.54 21.59 37.74
CA GLU A 599 18.18 22.15 37.52
C GLU A 599 17.25 21.21 36.73
N CYS A 600 17.81 20.35 35.87
CA CYS A 600 17.12 19.30 35.22
C CYS A 600 18.03 18.08 35.17
N TYR A 601 17.65 17.01 35.85
CA TYR A 601 18.34 15.73 35.79
C TYR A 601 17.40 14.65 35.30
N PHE A 602 17.97 13.52 34.82
CA PHE A 602 17.21 12.42 34.25
C PHE A 602 17.25 11.19 35.17
N ILE A 603 16.06 10.63 35.41
CA ILE A 603 15.90 9.35 36.12
C ILE A 603 15.98 8.26 35.06
N ILE A 604 16.91 7.32 35.24
CA ILE A 604 17.17 6.22 34.32
C ILE A 604 16.54 4.95 34.89
N ASP A 605 15.64 4.32 34.13
CA ASP A 605 15.05 3.02 34.42
C ASP A 605 15.70 1.98 33.49
N GLU A 606 16.50 1.10 34.07
CA GLU A 606 17.26 0.08 33.31
C GLU A 606 16.37 -1.06 32.80
N GLU A 607 15.34 -1.45 33.56
CA GLU A 607 14.43 -2.53 33.16
C GLU A 607 13.51 -2.10 32.02
N ALA A 608 12.91 -0.92 32.17
CA ALA A 608 12.05 -0.34 31.16
C ALA A 608 12.83 0.29 29.99
N LYS A 609 14.17 0.46 30.12
CA LYS A 609 15.03 1.21 29.19
C LYS A 609 14.45 2.58 28.86
N THR A 610 14.11 3.34 29.91
CA THR A 610 13.54 4.68 29.79
C THR A 610 14.34 5.71 30.57
N VAL A 611 14.26 6.94 30.13
CA VAL A 611 14.81 8.11 30.82
C VAL A 611 13.71 9.14 31.02
N THR A 612 13.58 9.67 32.24
CA THR A 612 12.53 10.61 32.59
C THR A 612 13.13 11.88 33.16
N ALA A 613 12.81 13.03 32.58
CA ALA A 613 13.29 14.32 33.03
C ALA A 613 12.63 14.74 34.36
N SER A 614 13.42 15.22 35.32
CA SER A 614 12.91 15.81 36.56
C SER A 614 12.18 17.13 36.33
N ASN A 615 12.65 17.91 35.38
CA ASN A 615 12.05 19.18 34.95
C ASN A 615 12.02 19.29 33.43
N TYR A 616 10.88 18.95 32.81
CA TYR A 616 10.73 18.93 31.34
C TYR A 616 10.62 20.33 30.70
N GLU A 617 10.45 21.39 31.49
CA GLU A 617 10.44 22.79 31.02
C GLU A 617 11.85 23.33 30.72
N LYS A 618 12.87 22.68 31.27
CA LYS A 618 14.29 23.06 31.14
C LYS A 618 15.14 22.00 30.45
N LEU A 619 14.58 21.32 29.46
CA LEU A 619 15.30 20.31 28.67
C LEU A 619 16.34 20.96 27.76
N PRO A 620 17.47 20.26 27.47
CA PRO A 620 18.40 20.65 26.43
C PRO A 620 17.72 20.71 25.06
N THR A 621 18.28 21.51 24.14
CA THR A 621 17.76 21.70 22.77
C THR A 621 17.61 20.39 22.01
N LEU A 622 18.47 19.41 22.27
CA LEU A 622 18.43 18.06 21.70
C LEU A 622 17.06 17.35 21.89
N PHE A 623 16.34 17.69 22.96
CA PHE A 623 15.05 17.06 23.29
C PHE A 623 13.84 17.82 22.75
N TYR A 624 14.06 18.95 22.09
CA TYR A 624 12.97 19.66 21.42
C TYR A 624 12.83 19.11 20.01
N TYR A 625 11.67 18.56 19.75
CA TYR A 625 11.37 18.05 18.44
C TYR A 625 10.09 18.74 17.91
N TRP A 626 9.98 18.79 16.58
CA TRP A 626 8.77 19.29 15.95
C TRP A 626 7.72 18.17 15.86
N ASP A 627 6.54 18.40 16.47
CA ASP A 627 5.47 17.39 16.55
C ASP A 627 4.55 17.35 15.33
N GLY A 628 4.92 18.03 14.23
CA GLY A 628 4.06 18.18 13.06
C GLY A 628 2.86 19.10 13.28
N SER A 629 2.75 19.71 14.49
CA SER A 629 1.64 20.59 14.81
C SER A 629 1.71 21.90 14.00
N ARG A 630 0.52 22.47 13.74
CA ARG A 630 0.33 23.69 12.94
C ARG A 630 1.08 24.93 13.42
N ASN A 631 1.63 24.90 14.66
CA ASN A 631 2.23 26.06 15.30
C ASN A 631 3.76 26.02 15.43
N LYS A 632 4.47 25.09 14.76
CA LYS A 632 5.94 24.89 14.90
C LYS A 632 6.40 24.88 16.37
N LYS A 633 5.58 24.34 17.28
CA LYS A 633 5.99 24.19 18.66
C LYS A 633 6.91 22.99 18.77
N TYR A 634 8.14 23.25 19.16
CA TYR A 634 9.03 22.20 19.63
C TYR A 634 8.46 21.72 20.97
N THR A 635 7.96 20.50 21.00
CA THR A 635 7.43 19.88 22.22
C THR A 635 8.50 19.01 22.84
N SER A 636 8.74 19.19 24.12
CA SER A 636 9.57 18.30 24.92
C SER A 636 8.68 17.26 25.61
N LEU A 637 9.19 16.07 25.81
CA LEU A 637 8.53 15.02 26.57
C LEU A 637 9.13 14.90 27.96
N LYS A 638 8.30 14.46 28.89
CA LYS A 638 8.76 14.13 30.23
C LYS A 638 9.63 12.87 30.24
N SER A 639 9.31 11.90 29.37
CA SER A 639 9.99 10.60 29.31
C SER A 639 10.31 10.21 27.89
N TYR A 640 11.42 9.51 27.73
CA TYR A 640 11.93 8.94 26.47
C TYR A 640 12.30 7.48 26.71
N GLY A 641 12.19 6.62 25.72
CA GLY A 641 12.46 5.19 25.92
C GLY A 641 12.79 4.43 24.64
N MET A 642 13.42 3.27 24.81
CA MET A 642 13.83 2.42 23.69
C MET A 642 12.82 1.34 23.30
N SER A 643 11.79 1.11 24.13
CA SER A 643 10.77 0.11 23.82
C SER A 643 10.05 0.40 22.50
N PRO A 644 9.84 -0.60 21.61
CA PRO A 644 9.02 -0.46 20.40
C PRO A 644 7.60 0.06 20.69
N ASN A 645 7.08 -0.24 21.88
CA ASN A 645 5.74 0.17 22.31
C ASN A 645 5.72 1.49 23.08
N PHE A 646 6.85 2.18 23.19
CA PHE A 646 6.92 3.46 23.91
C PHE A 646 6.03 4.52 23.26
N LYS A 647 5.19 5.17 24.06
CA LYS A 647 4.27 6.22 23.60
C LYS A 647 4.53 7.53 24.35
N PRO A 648 4.47 8.68 23.69
CA PRO A 648 4.32 8.84 22.24
C PRO A 648 5.59 8.35 21.51
N HIS A 649 5.44 7.81 20.33
CA HIS A 649 6.52 7.16 19.57
C HIS A 649 7.70 8.08 19.25
N TYR A 650 7.49 9.38 19.10
CA TYR A 650 8.56 10.37 18.89
C TYR A 650 9.49 10.55 20.12
N GLY A 651 9.11 10.03 21.26
CA GLY A 651 10.00 9.88 22.41
C GLY A 651 10.83 8.60 22.39
N ARG A 652 10.73 7.78 21.35
CA ARG A 652 11.57 6.59 21.19
C ARG A 652 12.99 6.98 20.83
N ILE A 653 13.93 6.38 21.54
CA ILE A 653 15.37 6.51 21.26
C ILE A 653 15.78 5.32 20.41
N THR A 654 16.12 5.59 19.15
CA THR A 654 16.58 4.59 18.18
C THR A 654 17.72 5.16 17.36
N LEU A 655 18.39 4.32 16.57
CA LEU A 655 19.47 4.77 15.67
C LEU A 655 19.00 5.77 14.60
N SER A 656 17.71 5.72 14.19
CA SER A 656 17.14 6.64 13.21
C SER A 656 16.46 7.87 13.82
N SER A 657 16.22 7.90 15.13
CA SER A 657 15.59 9.04 15.80
C SER A 657 16.55 10.21 15.94
N ILE A 658 16.00 11.43 15.95
CA ILE A 658 16.78 12.67 16.18
C ILE A 658 17.54 12.59 17.49
N ILE A 659 16.88 12.11 18.57
CA ILE A 659 17.51 12.00 19.89
C ILE A 659 18.64 10.98 19.88
N GLY A 660 18.42 9.79 19.31
CA GLY A 660 19.45 8.75 19.24
C GLY A 660 20.68 9.21 18.45
N ARG A 661 20.47 9.79 17.26
CA ARG A 661 21.55 10.36 16.45
C ARG A 661 22.24 11.53 17.15
N GLY A 662 21.50 12.38 17.84
CA GLY A 662 22.07 13.48 18.60
C GLY A 662 22.96 13.01 19.75
N ILE A 663 22.55 11.99 20.51
CA ILE A 663 23.38 11.40 21.59
C ILE A 663 24.66 10.79 21.03
N ILE A 664 24.58 10.07 19.90
CA ILE A 664 25.77 9.52 19.23
C ILE A 664 26.72 10.66 18.85
N HIS A 665 26.21 11.70 18.21
CA HIS A 665 26.99 12.85 17.77
C HIS A 665 27.64 13.61 18.94
N GLU A 666 26.93 13.85 20.03
CA GLU A 666 27.46 14.52 21.24
C GLU A 666 28.59 13.71 21.88
N ILE A 667 28.51 12.38 21.83
CA ILE A 667 29.58 11.51 22.35
C ILE A 667 30.79 11.48 21.41
N GLU A 668 30.56 11.53 20.08
CA GLU A 668 31.63 11.57 19.08
C GLU A 668 32.35 12.91 18.99
N CYS A 669 31.63 14.01 19.22
CA CYS A 669 32.12 15.38 19.06
C CYS A 669 31.75 16.24 20.28
N PRO A 670 32.31 15.93 21.50
CA PRO A 670 32.01 16.72 22.66
C PRO A 670 32.54 18.15 22.52
N ASP A 671 31.73 19.13 22.95
CA ASP A 671 32.01 20.57 22.84
C ASP A 671 33.29 21.02 23.57
N ASP A 672 33.78 20.22 24.53
CA ASP A 672 35.00 20.49 25.28
C ASP A 672 36.32 20.24 24.51
N GLY A 673 36.23 19.79 23.30
CA GLY A 673 37.36 19.58 22.37
C GLY A 673 38.33 18.45 22.75
N VAL A 674 38.05 17.68 23.80
CA VAL A 674 38.92 16.60 24.31
C VAL A 674 38.98 15.42 23.33
N LEU A 675 37.97 15.25 22.48
CA LEU A 675 37.90 14.18 21.46
C LEU A 675 37.96 14.69 20.02
N SER A 676 38.47 15.90 19.78
CA SER A 676 38.58 16.47 18.43
C SER A 676 39.70 15.84 17.56
N VAL A 677 39.86 14.54 17.64
CA VAL A 677 40.66 13.80 16.66
C VAL A 677 39.79 13.56 15.43
N ARG A 678 39.78 14.54 14.54
CA ARG A 678 38.94 14.52 13.35
C ARG A 678 39.42 13.54 12.30
N SER A 679 38.54 12.74 11.86
CA SER A 679 38.14 12.29 10.52
C SER A 679 39.18 11.67 9.56
N ASN A 680 40.45 11.80 9.69
CA ASN A 680 41.45 11.24 8.78
C ASN A 680 42.29 10.10 9.36
N VAL A 681 41.95 9.62 10.55
CA VAL A 681 42.68 8.57 11.24
C VAL A 681 41.82 7.31 11.27
N ALA A 682 42.39 6.19 10.89
CA ALA A 682 41.73 4.90 10.94
C ALA A 682 41.22 4.61 12.38
N PRO A 683 40.08 3.93 12.55
CA PRO A 683 39.44 3.70 13.88
C PRO A 683 40.40 3.11 14.94
N CYS A 684 41.28 2.20 14.53
CA CYS A 684 42.29 1.63 15.40
C CYS A 684 43.37 2.65 15.85
N SER A 685 43.69 3.64 15.03
CA SER A 685 44.62 4.70 15.36
C SER A 685 44.02 5.72 16.35
N VAL A 686 42.70 5.97 16.24
CA VAL A 686 41.96 6.81 17.19
C VAL A 686 41.91 6.14 18.57
N ALA A 687 41.63 4.85 18.63
CA ALA A 687 41.67 4.08 19.86
C ALA A 687 43.06 4.12 20.54
N LEU A 688 44.11 3.94 19.75
CA LEU A 688 45.48 4.02 20.25
C LEU A 688 45.82 5.41 20.77
N TYR A 689 45.37 6.47 20.08
CA TYR A 689 45.60 7.84 20.49
C TYR A 689 44.93 8.16 21.85
N ASN A 690 43.70 7.71 22.04
CA ASN A 690 42.98 7.90 23.31
C ASN A 690 43.54 7.08 24.48
N VAL A 691 44.23 5.96 24.20
CA VAL A 691 44.90 5.16 25.22
C VAL A 691 46.24 5.82 25.65
N ILE A 692 46.91 6.56 24.77
CA ILE A 692 48.19 7.22 25.05
C ILE A 692 48.01 8.60 25.67
N ARG A 693 46.83 9.22 25.50
CA ARG A 693 46.52 10.53 26.09
C ARG A 693 45.73 10.33 27.38
N PRO A 694 46.34 10.49 28.59
CA PRO A 694 45.61 10.38 29.85
C PRO A 694 44.57 11.49 30.07
#